data_e77a7e94e7080752a9146074eb01e0d1
#
_entry.id   e77a7e94e7080752a9146074eb01e0d1
#
_cell.length_a   1.000
_cell.length_b   1.000
_cell.length_c   1.000
_cell.angle_alpha   90.00
_cell.angle_beta   90.00
_cell.angle_gamma   90.00
#
_symmetry.space_group_name_H-M   'P 1'
#
loop_
_entity.id
_entity.type
_entity.pdbx_description
1 polymer ?
#
loop_
_entity_poly.entity_id
_entity_poly.type
_entity_poly.pdbx_seq_one_letter_code
_entity_poly.pdbx_strand_id
1 'polypeptide(L)'
;MKKLSRLSLAIMIELGFTASLISAGAVAASSSDPALNGTASDSLNDSTMMVTAAEQTLQAPGVSTITADEIKKHPPARDVAEIIRTMPGVNLTGNSTSGQRGNNRQIDIRGMGPENTLILIDGLPVTSRNAVRLGWRGERDTRGDSNWVPPEIIDHIEVIRGPAAARYGNGAAGGVVNIITRKEMDHQWHGSWSAYYNVPEHKDEGASRRTNFSLEGPLGDDVSFRLYGGLAKTQADAYDINEGHAAARTGSYAGSYPAGREGAVNKDIHGLLRWAFAPMQALEVGAGFSRQGNLYAGDTQNTNTSDLVKSKYGDETNRLYRQNVSVRWTGAWDNGVSTNTYAQYENTRNSRLNEGLAGGTEGIFSDSRFNTIQLDDLLLHSEISVPFEWLVNQTATFGTEWNQQRMKDPSSTTQAASYGSIPGIATTGRSPYSQAEIFSLFAEDNIELTDSTMLTPGVRFDHHSIVGDNWSPSLNLSQGLGDELTLKMGIARAYKAPSLYQTNPNYLLYSNGQGCAASAGACYLMGNDDLKAENSINKEIGLEWKRDGYQAGLTWFRNDYRNKIDAGRVPTGTASNGKTDIYKWENVPKALVEGVEGTINVPFSDSVTWNNNFTYMLQSKNKETGDRLSVIPEYTLNSTLSWQAMADLSLQTTLTWYGKQVPKKYDYKGNAVTGSATDQVSPYSVLGMSGTYDINASVSVTAGVDNLFDKRHFREGNAQTTGNTRTGAYLYGAGANTFNESGRTWYMSVNTRF
;
A
#
# COMPACT_ATOMS: atom_id res chain seq x y z
N MET A 1 -6.23 33.93 -3.44
CA MET A 1 -5.92 32.59 -3.00
C MET A 1 -6.40 32.23 -1.57
N LYS A 2 -6.71 33.19 -0.68
CA LYS A 2 -7.37 32.90 0.63
C LYS A 2 -8.88 32.58 0.54
N LYS A 3 -9.51 32.66 -0.63
CA LYS A 3 -10.96 32.46 -0.81
C LYS A 3 -11.37 30.99 -1.12
N LEU A 4 -10.45 30.14 -1.60
CA LEU A 4 -10.77 28.73 -1.93
C LEU A 4 -10.89 27.83 -0.71
N SER A 5 -10.14 28.08 0.37
CA SER A 5 -10.25 27.30 1.61
C SER A 5 -11.56 27.57 2.41
N ARG A 6 -12.23 28.68 2.13
CA ARG A 6 -13.55 29.00 2.73
C ARG A 6 -14.71 28.46 1.90
N LEU A 7 -14.50 28.18 0.61
CA LEU A 7 -15.53 27.61 -0.26
C LEU A 7 -15.75 26.11 0.03
N SER A 8 -14.70 25.39 0.36
CA SER A 8 -14.81 23.96 0.74
C SER A 8 -15.59 23.75 2.05
N LEU A 9 -15.55 24.71 2.96
CA LEU A 9 -16.30 24.63 4.23
C LEU A 9 -17.74 25.14 4.09
N ALA A 10 -18.00 26.07 3.17
CA ALA A 10 -19.35 26.59 2.93
C ALA A 10 -20.24 25.60 2.18
N ILE A 11 -19.69 24.79 1.27
CA ILE A 11 -20.46 23.76 0.53
C ILE A 11 -20.86 22.60 1.45
N MET A 12 -20.10 22.33 2.54
CA MET A 12 -20.48 21.30 3.53
C MET A 12 -21.51 21.78 4.57
N ILE A 13 -21.71 23.08 4.74
CA ILE A 13 -22.62 23.64 5.76
C ILE A 13 -24.01 23.96 5.19
N GLU A 14 -24.16 24.17 3.88
CA GLU A 14 -25.46 24.46 3.24
C GLU A 14 -26.26 23.22 2.80
N LEU A 15 -25.69 22.02 2.86
CA LEU A 15 -26.44 20.77 2.76
C LEU A 15 -26.97 20.36 4.13
N GLY A 16 -27.88 21.19 4.65
CA GLY A 16 -28.62 20.91 5.87
C GLY A 16 -29.54 19.70 5.70
N PHE A 17 -29.17 18.62 6.38
CA PHE A 17 -29.99 17.43 6.49
C PHE A 17 -31.24 17.69 7.34
N THR A 18 -32.36 17.86 6.70
CA THR A 18 -33.67 17.59 7.33
C THR A 18 -34.07 16.15 7.00
N ALA A 19 -33.66 15.23 7.85
CA ALA A 19 -34.13 13.85 7.79
C ALA A 19 -35.56 13.79 8.39
N SER A 20 -36.55 13.76 7.52
CA SER A 20 -37.90 13.34 7.91
C SER A 20 -38.00 11.82 7.79
N LEU A 21 -38.15 11.16 8.93
CA LEU A 21 -38.41 9.72 9.01
C LEU A 21 -39.75 9.42 8.34
N ILE A 22 -39.73 8.75 7.20
CA ILE A 22 -40.92 8.10 6.63
C ILE A 22 -40.76 6.60 6.88
N SER A 23 -41.59 6.09 7.76
CA SER A 23 -41.81 4.65 7.95
C SER A 23 -42.60 4.09 6.77
N ALA A 24 -41.98 3.27 5.93
CA ALA A 24 -42.69 2.48 4.92
C ALA A 24 -42.67 1.01 5.33
N GLY A 25 -43.85 0.48 5.47
CA GLY A 25 -44.12 -0.91 5.85
C GLY A 25 -43.72 -1.88 4.72
N ALA A 26 -43.22 -3.00 5.13
CA ALA A 26 -42.90 -4.12 4.27
C ALA A 26 -44.19 -4.77 3.71
N VAL A 27 -44.26 -4.88 2.40
CA VAL A 27 -45.20 -5.81 1.74
C VAL A 27 -44.33 -6.88 1.06
N ALA A 28 -44.41 -8.09 1.59
CA ALA A 28 -43.81 -9.26 1.00
C ALA A 28 -44.62 -9.67 -0.26
N ALA A 29 -43.96 -9.77 -1.39
CA ALA A 29 -44.46 -10.50 -2.54
C ALA A 29 -43.46 -11.61 -2.89
N SER A 30 -43.92 -12.83 -2.70
CA SER A 30 -43.25 -14.07 -3.11
C SER A 30 -43.41 -14.29 -4.61
N SER A 31 -42.34 -14.49 -5.34
CA SER A 31 -42.37 -15.31 -6.56
C SER A 31 -41.01 -16.03 -6.72
N SER A 32 -41.17 -17.33 -6.79
CA SER A 32 -40.15 -18.33 -7.10
C SER A 32 -39.70 -18.24 -8.55
N ASP A 33 -38.41 -18.33 -8.82
CA ASP A 33 -37.73 -19.34 -9.65
C ASP A 33 -36.34 -18.93 -10.10
N PRO A 34 -35.51 -19.79 -10.74
CA PRO A 34 -34.28 -20.26 -10.12
C PRO A 34 -33.01 -19.71 -10.80
N ALA A 35 -31.90 -19.92 -10.07
CA ALA A 35 -30.51 -19.95 -10.51
C ALA A 35 -30.20 -19.49 -11.94
N LEU A 36 -29.49 -18.36 -12.03
CA LEU A 36 -28.53 -18.10 -13.10
C LEU A 36 -27.28 -17.50 -12.46
N ASN A 37 -26.26 -18.37 -12.31
CA ASN A 37 -24.89 -17.94 -12.31
C ASN A 37 -24.64 -17.23 -13.66
N GLY A 38 -24.59 -15.93 -13.63
CA GLY A 38 -24.26 -15.08 -14.75
C GLY A 38 -23.25 -14.05 -14.27
N THR A 39 -21.98 -14.32 -14.53
CA THR A 39 -20.96 -13.29 -14.63
C THR A 39 -21.50 -12.15 -15.47
N ALA A 40 -21.56 -10.93 -14.90
CA ALA A 40 -21.99 -9.74 -15.60
C ALA A 40 -20.94 -9.33 -16.67
N SER A 41 -20.90 -10.10 -17.76
CA SER A 41 -20.16 -9.82 -18.99
C SER A 41 -20.87 -10.26 -20.27
N ASP A 42 -22.15 -10.69 -20.19
CA ASP A 42 -22.86 -11.22 -21.36
C ASP A 42 -24.03 -10.34 -21.81
N SER A 43 -23.77 -9.09 -22.19
CA SER A 43 -24.72 -8.34 -23.02
C SER A 43 -24.09 -7.41 -24.03
N LEU A 44 -22.91 -7.76 -24.55
CA LEU A 44 -22.38 -7.19 -25.78
C LEU A 44 -21.91 -8.35 -26.67
N ASN A 45 -22.85 -9.12 -27.20
CA ASN A 45 -22.56 -10.11 -28.20
C ASN A 45 -22.36 -9.47 -29.59
N ASP A 46 -21.24 -9.85 -30.19
CA ASP A 46 -20.94 -9.85 -31.61
C ASP A 46 -20.50 -8.54 -32.26
N SER A 47 -19.56 -7.85 -31.62
CA SER A 47 -18.60 -7.00 -32.31
C SER A 47 -17.23 -7.23 -31.68
N THR A 48 -16.20 -7.42 -32.50
CA THR A 48 -14.78 -7.53 -32.11
C THR A 48 -14.47 -6.89 -30.78
N MET A 49 -14.18 -7.69 -29.76
CA MET A 49 -13.86 -7.21 -28.41
C MET A 49 -12.59 -6.37 -28.51
N MET A 50 -12.75 -5.06 -28.48
CA MET A 50 -11.64 -4.12 -28.49
C MET A 50 -11.06 -4.03 -27.10
N VAL A 51 -9.89 -4.62 -26.89
CA VAL A 51 -9.18 -4.62 -25.64
C VAL A 51 -8.48 -3.28 -25.47
N THR A 52 -8.92 -2.48 -24.51
CA THR A 52 -8.25 -1.22 -24.15
C THR A 52 -6.86 -1.49 -23.58
N ALA A 53 -6.00 -0.47 -23.53
CA ALA A 53 -4.68 -0.59 -22.93
C ALA A 53 -4.76 -0.99 -21.45
N ALA A 54 -5.78 -0.53 -20.72
CA ALA A 54 -6.02 -0.90 -19.32
C ALA A 54 -6.37 -2.39 -19.20
N GLU A 55 -7.28 -2.90 -20.02
CA GLU A 55 -7.67 -4.32 -20.01
C GLU A 55 -6.50 -5.22 -20.44
N GLN A 56 -5.71 -4.80 -21.43
CA GLN A 56 -4.49 -5.51 -21.81
C GLN A 56 -3.46 -5.57 -20.69
N THR A 57 -3.34 -4.49 -19.91
CA THR A 57 -2.45 -4.47 -18.72
C THR A 57 -2.83 -5.54 -17.70
N LEU A 58 -4.14 -5.78 -17.51
CA LEU A 58 -4.63 -6.81 -16.58
C LEU A 58 -4.38 -8.25 -17.09
N GLN A 59 -4.06 -8.43 -18.35
CA GLN A 59 -3.69 -9.74 -18.91
C GLN A 59 -2.18 -10.03 -18.84
N ALA A 60 -1.37 -9.09 -18.34
CA ALA A 60 0.09 -9.28 -18.19
C ALA A 60 0.42 -10.39 -17.17
N PRO A 61 1.58 -11.07 -17.27
CA PRO A 61 1.95 -12.18 -16.38
C PRO A 61 2.09 -11.76 -14.93
N GLY A 62 2.48 -10.52 -14.69
CA GLY A 62 2.65 -9.94 -13.35
C GLY A 62 1.37 -9.43 -12.69
N VAL A 63 0.19 -9.87 -13.11
CA VAL A 63 -1.09 -9.43 -12.53
C VAL A 63 -1.77 -10.56 -11.77
N SER A 64 -2.32 -10.23 -10.60
CA SER A 64 -3.14 -11.13 -9.78
C SER A 64 -4.36 -10.38 -9.28
N THR A 65 -5.46 -11.09 -9.10
CA THR A 65 -6.73 -10.53 -8.61
C THR A 65 -7.16 -11.27 -7.34
N ILE A 66 -7.64 -10.52 -6.35
CA ILE A 66 -8.27 -11.04 -5.13
C ILE A 66 -9.74 -10.68 -5.20
N THR A 67 -10.63 -11.64 -5.13
CA THR A 67 -12.08 -11.44 -5.28
C THR A 67 -12.76 -11.09 -3.95
N ALA A 68 -13.97 -10.52 -4.03
CA ALA A 68 -14.82 -10.28 -2.86
C ALA A 68 -15.14 -11.59 -2.10
N ASP A 69 -15.28 -12.71 -2.81
CA ASP A 69 -15.57 -14.01 -2.21
C ASP A 69 -14.37 -14.53 -1.39
N GLU A 70 -13.15 -14.35 -1.87
CA GLU A 70 -11.94 -14.66 -1.10
C GLU A 70 -11.84 -13.81 0.16
N ILE A 71 -12.14 -12.51 0.07
CA ILE A 71 -12.17 -11.60 1.23
C ILE A 71 -13.27 -12.02 2.23
N LYS A 72 -14.44 -12.43 1.75
CA LYS A 72 -15.56 -12.91 2.58
C LYS A 72 -15.19 -14.21 3.34
N LYS A 73 -14.55 -15.16 2.66
CA LYS A 73 -14.17 -16.45 3.23
C LYS A 73 -13.00 -16.37 4.20
N HIS A 74 -12.10 -15.40 3.99
CA HIS A 74 -10.95 -15.15 4.87
C HIS A 74 -10.76 -13.64 5.08
N PRO A 75 -11.62 -12.99 5.88
CA PRO A 75 -11.55 -11.55 6.09
C PRO A 75 -10.28 -11.16 6.84
N PRO A 76 -9.54 -10.11 6.37
CA PRO A 76 -8.32 -9.67 7.05
C PRO A 76 -8.64 -9.18 8.46
N ALA A 77 -7.76 -9.50 9.42
CA ALA A 77 -7.97 -9.17 10.82
C ALA A 77 -7.82 -7.68 11.12
N ARG A 78 -6.80 -7.03 10.56
CA ARG A 78 -6.42 -5.65 10.86
C ARG A 78 -6.38 -4.75 9.64
N ASP A 79 -5.85 -5.25 8.52
CA ASP A 79 -5.44 -4.48 7.35
C ASP A 79 -5.67 -5.28 6.07
N VAL A 80 -6.18 -4.63 5.03
CA VAL A 80 -6.32 -5.24 3.70
C VAL A 80 -4.97 -5.75 3.17
N ALA A 81 -3.86 -5.15 3.56
CA ALA A 81 -2.53 -5.64 3.22
C ALA A 81 -2.28 -7.09 3.67
N GLU A 82 -2.98 -7.58 4.69
CA GLU A 82 -2.84 -8.98 5.16
C GLU A 82 -3.31 -9.99 4.10
N ILE A 83 -4.37 -9.68 3.36
CA ILE A 83 -4.81 -10.55 2.26
C ILE A 83 -3.99 -10.29 0.99
N ILE A 84 -3.59 -9.05 0.72
CA ILE A 84 -2.78 -8.71 -0.45
C ILE A 84 -1.42 -9.42 -0.40
N ARG A 85 -0.83 -9.61 0.80
CA ARG A 85 0.45 -10.34 0.95
C ARG A 85 0.39 -11.82 0.55
N THR A 86 -0.78 -12.38 0.34
CA THR A 86 -0.93 -13.77 -0.14
C THR A 86 -0.71 -13.89 -1.65
N MET A 87 -0.63 -12.74 -2.35
CA MET A 87 -0.36 -12.73 -3.79
C MET A 87 1.13 -12.95 -4.09
N PRO A 88 1.46 -13.52 -5.26
CA PRO A 88 2.85 -13.70 -5.66
C PRO A 88 3.62 -12.38 -5.63
N GLY A 89 4.86 -12.41 -5.17
CA GLY A 89 5.74 -11.24 -5.14
C GLY A 89 5.42 -10.19 -4.07
N VAL A 90 4.40 -10.38 -3.23
CA VAL A 90 3.99 -9.39 -2.22
C VAL A 90 4.50 -9.77 -0.85
N ASN A 91 5.10 -8.80 -0.17
CA ASN A 91 5.56 -8.88 1.21
C ASN A 91 5.03 -7.71 2.02
N LEU A 92 5.11 -7.78 3.33
CA LEU A 92 4.89 -6.66 4.22
C LEU A 92 6.21 -6.28 4.89
N THR A 93 6.67 -5.07 4.61
CA THR A 93 7.91 -4.51 5.16
C THR A 93 7.68 -3.07 5.63
N GLY A 94 8.75 -2.35 5.93
CA GLY A 94 8.65 -0.93 6.23
C GLY A 94 8.55 -0.64 7.70
N ASN A 95 9.06 -1.53 8.53
CA ASN A 95 9.32 -1.14 9.88
C ASN A 95 10.35 -0.02 9.90
N SER A 96 10.15 0.96 10.74
CA SER A 96 11.06 2.08 10.88
C SER A 96 12.45 1.61 11.31
N THR A 97 13.43 1.89 10.48
CA THR A 97 14.84 1.59 10.78
C THR A 97 15.47 2.63 11.67
N SER A 98 14.92 3.82 11.77
CA SER A 98 15.34 4.85 12.72
C SER A 98 14.80 4.60 14.13
N GLY A 99 14.03 3.53 14.33
CA GLY A 99 13.45 3.15 15.61
C GLY A 99 12.26 4.01 16.01
N GLN A 100 11.57 4.55 15.05
CA GLN A 100 10.34 5.30 15.27
C GLN A 100 9.28 4.44 15.97
N ARG A 101 8.30 5.12 16.50
CA ARG A 101 7.16 4.51 17.17
C ARG A 101 6.37 3.64 16.21
N GLY A 102 5.76 2.64 16.79
CA GLY A 102 4.90 1.74 16.04
C GLY A 102 5.65 0.56 15.43
N ASN A 103 4.90 -0.37 14.97
CA ASN A 103 5.34 -1.59 14.31
C ASN A 103 4.52 -1.72 13.02
N ASN A 104 4.58 -0.64 12.22
CA ASN A 104 3.77 -0.50 11.03
C ASN A 104 4.44 -1.17 9.83
N ARG A 105 3.67 -1.95 9.11
CA ARG A 105 4.11 -2.65 7.90
C ARG A 105 3.29 -2.18 6.71
N GLN A 106 3.93 -2.07 5.57
CA GLN A 106 3.34 -1.63 4.31
C GLN A 106 3.59 -2.67 3.22
N ILE A 107 2.79 -2.63 2.18
CA ILE A 107 2.91 -3.51 1.01
C ILE A 107 4.23 -3.20 0.30
N ASP A 108 5.05 -4.23 0.13
CA ASP A 108 6.32 -4.21 -0.58
C ASP A 108 6.28 -5.25 -1.70
N ILE A 109 6.16 -4.79 -2.93
CA ILE A 109 6.12 -5.66 -4.11
C ILE A 109 7.55 -6.02 -4.53
N ARG A 110 7.83 -7.31 -4.61
CA ARG A 110 9.11 -7.91 -5.03
C ARG A 110 10.33 -7.43 -4.21
N GLY A 111 10.13 -6.94 -2.98
CA GLY A 111 11.21 -6.44 -2.13
C GLY A 111 11.87 -5.15 -2.61
N MET A 112 11.17 -4.34 -3.41
CA MET A 112 11.65 -3.06 -3.90
C MET A 112 11.47 -1.92 -2.91
N GLY A 113 10.78 -2.18 -1.82
CA GLY A 113 10.42 -1.22 -0.77
C GLY A 113 9.03 -0.59 -0.98
N PRO A 114 8.31 -0.29 0.12
CA PRO A 114 6.93 0.19 0.05
C PRO A 114 6.78 1.54 -0.65
N GLU A 115 7.82 2.38 -0.67
CA GLU A 115 7.81 3.66 -1.40
C GLU A 115 7.74 3.49 -2.93
N ASN A 116 7.90 2.26 -3.44
CA ASN A 116 7.81 1.90 -4.85
C ASN A 116 6.51 1.16 -5.20
N THR A 117 5.56 1.11 -4.28
CA THR A 117 4.23 0.54 -4.50
C THR A 117 3.19 1.67 -4.56
N LEU A 118 2.52 1.80 -5.69
CA LEU A 118 1.41 2.75 -5.86
C LEU A 118 0.11 2.10 -5.41
N ILE A 119 -0.68 2.80 -4.60
CA ILE A 119 -2.01 2.36 -4.18
C ILE A 119 -3.06 3.20 -4.90
N LEU A 120 -4.03 2.54 -5.51
CA LEU A 120 -5.20 3.16 -6.13
C LEU A 120 -6.48 2.69 -5.44
N ILE A 121 -7.49 3.54 -5.42
CA ILE A 121 -8.87 3.20 -5.08
C ILE A 121 -9.75 3.58 -6.27
N ASP A 122 -10.44 2.62 -6.86
CA ASP A 122 -11.25 2.80 -8.07
C ASP A 122 -10.43 3.47 -9.22
N GLY A 123 -9.15 3.12 -9.35
CA GLY A 123 -8.22 3.69 -10.33
C GLY A 123 -7.70 5.09 -10.01
N LEU A 124 -8.06 5.67 -8.85
CA LEU A 124 -7.59 6.99 -8.41
C LEU A 124 -6.43 6.84 -7.42
N PRO A 125 -5.26 7.48 -7.65
CA PRO A 125 -4.12 7.39 -6.75
C PRO A 125 -4.44 7.92 -5.35
N VAL A 126 -3.89 7.23 -4.34
CA VAL A 126 -3.92 7.65 -2.95
C VAL A 126 -2.51 8.07 -2.54
N THR A 127 -2.38 9.30 -2.04
CA THR A 127 -1.07 9.90 -1.75
C THR A 127 -0.89 10.29 -0.29
N SER A 128 -1.82 9.90 0.57
CA SER A 128 -1.88 10.33 1.97
C SER A 128 -0.64 9.97 2.79
N ARG A 129 0.05 8.87 2.49
CA ARG A 129 1.33 8.54 3.13
C ARG A 129 2.42 9.59 2.91
N ASN A 130 2.34 10.41 1.85
CA ASN A 130 3.30 11.47 1.58
C ASN A 130 3.23 12.61 2.59
N ALA A 131 2.14 12.71 3.37
CA ALA A 131 2.04 13.59 4.53
C ALA A 131 2.73 13.04 5.80
N VAL A 132 3.47 11.93 5.70
CA VAL A 132 4.31 11.40 6.77
C VAL A 132 5.77 11.64 6.40
N ARG A 133 6.53 12.24 7.32
CA ARG A 133 7.95 12.52 7.07
C ARG A 133 8.75 11.24 6.85
N LEU A 134 9.84 11.36 6.11
CA LEU A 134 10.83 10.29 5.96
C LEU A 134 11.75 10.23 7.17
N GLY A 135 12.06 9.03 7.62
CA GLY A 135 13.14 8.76 8.54
C GLY A 135 14.51 8.71 7.84
N TRP A 136 15.58 8.47 8.63
CA TRP A 136 16.97 8.43 8.18
C TRP A 136 17.27 7.41 7.07
N ARG A 137 16.41 6.40 6.90
CA ARG A 137 16.59 5.33 5.90
C ARG A 137 15.56 5.37 4.79
N GLY A 138 14.80 6.46 4.68
CA GLY A 138 13.79 6.64 3.65
C GLY A 138 12.48 5.93 3.91
N GLU A 139 12.25 5.39 5.12
CA GLU A 139 10.99 4.81 5.53
C GLU A 139 10.08 5.84 6.21
N ARG A 140 8.79 5.56 6.20
CA ARG A 140 7.76 6.33 6.87
C ARG A 140 7.09 5.50 7.96
N ASP A 141 6.88 6.10 9.11
CA ASP A 141 6.12 5.46 10.20
C ASP A 141 4.62 5.66 9.97
N THR A 142 4.07 4.85 9.08
CA THR A 142 2.66 4.84 8.71
C THR A 142 2.24 3.43 8.30
N ARG A 143 0.95 3.14 8.41
CA ARG A 143 0.33 1.90 7.91
C ARG A 143 0.18 1.89 6.38
N GLY A 144 0.58 2.96 5.69
CA GLY A 144 0.43 3.11 4.25
C GLY A 144 -1.00 3.48 3.85
N ASP A 145 -1.27 3.31 2.57
CA ASP A 145 -2.52 3.76 1.93
C ASP A 145 -3.53 2.63 1.67
N SER A 146 -3.29 1.40 2.16
CA SER A 146 -4.16 0.25 1.92
C SER A 146 -5.43 0.19 2.79
N ASN A 147 -5.51 1.00 3.85
CA ASN A 147 -6.57 0.93 4.86
C ASN A 147 -7.66 2.01 4.76
N TRP A 148 -7.85 2.58 3.58
CA TRP A 148 -8.84 3.63 3.36
C TRP A 148 -10.20 3.10 2.91
N VAL A 149 -10.32 1.79 2.66
CA VAL A 149 -11.58 1.13 2.25
C VAL A 149 -11.85 -0.03 3.20
N PRO A 150 -13.06 -0.15 3.77
CA PRO A 150 -13.45 -1.33 4.53
C PRO A 150 -13.37 -2.59 3.65
N PRO A 151 -12.80 -3.70 4.12
CA PRO A 151 -12.63 -4.91 3.31
C PRO A 151 -13.92 -5.43 2.68
N GLU A 152 -15.03 -5.31 3.38
CA GLU A 152 -16.34 -5.86 2.96
C GLU A 152 -17.04 -5.03 1.86
N ILE A 153 -16.50 -3.80 1.59
CA ILE A 153 -16.98 -2.94 0.48
C ILE A 153 -16.18 -3.20 -0.81
N ILE A 154 -15.10 -3.94 -0.71
CA ILE A 154 -14.23 -4.25 -1.85
C ILE A 154 -14.92 -5.28 -2.76
N ASP A 155 -14.92 -5.01 -4.06
CA ASP A 155 -15.33 -5.96 -5.10
C ASP A 155 -14.17 -6.89 -5.46
N HIS A 156 -13.05 -6.32 -5.81
CA HIS A 156 -11.79 -7.05 -6.03
C HIS A 156 -10.58 -6.15 -5.84
N ILE A 157 -9.41 -6.77 -5.73
CA ILE A 157 -8.13 -6.07 -5.65
C ILE A 157 -7.25 -6.59 -6.78
N GLU A 158 -6.73 -5.67 -7.58
CA GLU A 158 -5.76 -5.95 -8.64
C GLU A 158 -4.36 -5.66 -8.13
N VAL A 159 -3.47 -6.63 -8.23
CA VAL A 159 -2.04 -6.48 -7.90
C VAL A 159 -1.24 -6.59 -9.19
N ILE A 160 -0.74 -5.46 -9.68
CA ILE A 160 -0.04 -5.33 -10.96
C ILE A 160 1.44 -5.16 -10.68
N ARG A 161 2.26 -6.06 -11.21
CA ARG A 161 3.71 -6.09 -10.99
C ARG A 161 4.47 -5.95 -12.31
N GLY A 162 5.76 -5.64 -12.21
CA GLY A 162 6.66 -5.66 -13.35
C GLY A 162 6.38 -4.61 -14.41
N PRO A 163 6.61 -4.92 -15.71
CA PRO A 163 6.46 -3.99 -16.81
C PRO A 163 5.06 -3.40 -16.96
N ALA A 164 4.02 -4.15 -16.66
CA ALA A 164 2.64 -3.67 -16.72
C ALA A 164 2.36 -2.47 -15.80
N ALA A 165 3.05 -2.37 -14.66
CA ALA A 165 2.91 -1.26 -13.73
C ALA A 165 3.49 0.06 -14.26
N ALA A 166 4.37 0.03 -15.27
CA ALA A 166 5.08 1.22 -15.77
C ALA A 166 4.15 2.28 -16.37
N ARG A 167 2.98 1.88 -16.91
CA ARG A 167 1.99 2.82 -17.44
C ARG A 167 1.44 3.79 -16.37
N TYR A 168 1.43 3.37 -15.11
CA TYR A 168 0.92 4.19 -14.00
C TYR A 168 1.90 5.27 -13.54
N GLY A 169 3.12 5.31 -14.09
CA GLY A 169 4.09 6.39 -13.92
C GLY A 169 4.71 6.43 -12.54
N ASN A 170 4.72 7.63 -11.95
CA ASN A 170 5.43 7.90 -10.71
C ASN A 170 4.97 7.03 -9.53
N GLY A 171 5.93 6.36 -8.88
CA GLY A 171 5.69 5.55 -7.68
C GLY A 171 5.33 4.08 -7.96
N ALA A 172 5.16 3.68 -9.23
CA ALA A 172 4.79 2.32 -9.62
C ALA A 172 5.99 1.42 -9.97
N ALA A 173 7.21 1.76 -9.57
CA ALA A 173 8.41 1.03 -9.96
C ALA A 173 8.45 -0.43 -9.43
N GLY A 174 7.88 -0.71 -8.28
CA GLY A 174 7.67 -2.06 -7.74
C GLY A 174 6.37 -2.70 -8.22
N GLY A 175 5.32 -1.91 -8.30
CA GLY A 175 4.00 -2.35 -8.72
C GLY A 175 2.88 -1.42 -8.28
N VAL A 176 1.67 -1.85 -8.60
CA VAL A 176 0.42 -1.13 -8.29
C VAL A 176 -0.53 -2.08 -7.57
N VAL A 177 -1.22 -1.57 -6.56
CA VAL A 177 -2.37 -2.23 -5.95
C VAL A 177 -3.58 -1.35 -6.21
N ASN A 178 -4.55 -1.83 -6.97
CA ASN A 178 -5.78 -1.13 -7.26
C ASN A 178 -6.94 -1.79 -6.52
N ILE A 179 -7.51 -1.10 -5.55
CA ILE A 179 -8.64 -1.56 -4.74
C ILE A 179 -9.91 -1.09 -5.41
N ILE A 180 -10.65 -2.00 -6.01
CA ILE A 180 -11.92 -1.70 -6.66
C ILE A 180 -13.06 -1.91 -5.67
N THR A 181 -13.84 -0.87 -5.47
CA THR A 181 -15.01 -0.92 -4.60
C THR A 181 -16.25 -1.38 -5.35
N ARG A 182 -17.12 -2.13 -4.67
CA ARG A 182 -18.37 -2.61 -5.26
C ARG A 182 -19.25 -1.46 -5.69
N LYS A 183 -19.82 -1.53 -6.89
CA LYS A 183 -20.73 -0.56 -7.49
C LYS A 183 -21.83 -1.32 -8.23
N GLU A 184 -23.02 -1.38 -7.66
CA GLU A 184 -24.20 -1.97 -8.30
C GLU A 184 -25.06 -0.80 -8.82
N MET A 185 -24.72 -0.27 -9.99
CA MET A 185 -25.35 0.92 -10.58
C MET A 185 -26.44 0.53 -11.58
N ASP A 186 -27.28 -0.43 -11.19
CA ASP A 186 -28.51 -0.76 -11.90
C ASP A 186 -29.68 0.16 -11.46
N HIS A 187 -30.89 -0.14 -11.90
CA HIS A 187 -32.08 0.62 -11.53
C HIS A 187 -32.77 0.09 -10.25
N GLN A 188 -32.04 -0.65 -9.40
CA GLN A 188 -32.56 -1.20 -8.15
C GLN A 188 -31.83 -0.61 -6.94
N TRP A 189 -32.45 -0.72 -5.80
CA TRP A 189 -31.85 -0.37 -4.52
C TRP A 189 -31.08 -1.56 -3.97
N HIS A 190 -29.83 -1.32 -3.63
CA HIS A 190 -28.95 -2.29 -2.98
C HIS A 190 -28.41 -1.73 -1.68
N GLY A 191 -28.28 -2.58 -0.71
CA GLY A 191 -27.69 -2.21 0.55
C GLY A 191 -26.93 -3.37 1.17
N SER A 192 -25.95 -3.04 1.96
CA SER A 192 -25.20 -4.03 2.75
C SER A 192 -24.88 -3.51 4.13
N TRP A 193 -24.80 -4.44 5.06
CA TRP A 193 -24.24 -4.20 6.37
C TRP A 193 -23.38 -5.39 6.77
N SER A 194 -22.24 -5.13 7.42
CA SER A 194 -21.38 -6.18 7.93
C SER A 194 -20.78 -5.83 9.28
N ALA A 195 -20.46 -6.87 10.03
CA ALA A 195 -19.75 -6.78 11.30
C ALA A 195 -18.69 -7.89 11.37
N TYR A 196 -17.53 -7.55 11.87
CA TYR A 196 -16.41 -8.45 12.11
C TYR A 196 -15.88 -8.27 13.52
N TYR A 197 -15.52 -9.39 14.15
CA TYR A 197 -14.89 -9.41 15.45
C TYR A 197 -13.88 -10.55 15.53
N ASN A 198 -12.72 -10.31 16.13
CA ASN A 198 -11.76 -11.36 16.44
C ASN A 198 -11.33 -11.34 17.91
N VAL A 199 -10.87 -12.49 18.38
CA VAL A 199 -10.35 -12.71 19.73
C VAL A 199 -9.03 -13.46 19.62
N PRO A 200 -7.88 -12.79 19.82
CA PRO A 200 -6.62 -13.47 20.02
C PRO A 200 -6.67 -14.36 21.26
N GLU A 201 -6.05 -15.52 21.21
CA GLU A 201 -5.95 -16.43 22.36
C GLU A 201 -5.09 -15.84 23.48
N HIS A 202 -4.07 -15.09 23.10
CA HIS A 202 -3.17 -14.42 24.03
C HIS A 202 -3.65 -13.00 24.38
N LYS A 203 -3.77 -12.72 25.67
CA LYS A 203 -4.30 -11.44 26.18
C LYS A 203 -3.42 -10.22 25.89
N ASP A 204 -2.14 -10.46 25.60
CA ASP A 204 -1.16 -9.44 25.24
C ASP A 204 -1.26 -9.02 23.77
N GLU A 205 -2.07 -9.70 22.98
CA GLU A 205 -2.34 -9.37 21.58
C GLU A 205 -3.66 -8.59 21.42
N GLY A 206 -3.65 -7.57 20.57
CA GLY A 206 -4.79 -6.69 20.38
C GLY A 206 -5.88 -7.30 19.51
N ALA A 207 -7.12 -7.33 20.00
CA ALA A 207 -8.32 -7.73 19.28
C ALA A 207 -8.80 -6.66 18.31
N SER A 208 -9.49 -7.08 17.23
CA SER A 208 -10.07 -6.19 16.21
C SER A 208 -11.59 -6.32 16.14
N ARG A 209 -12.25 -5.20 15.87
CA ARG A 209 -13.69 -5.15 15.57
C ARG A 209 -13.96 -4.09 14.52
N ARG A 210 -14.88 -4.35 13.60
CA ARG A 210 -15.33 -3.38 12.61
C ARG A 210 -16.78 -3.61 12.23
N THR A 211 -17.41 -2.55 11.75
CA THR A 211 -18.71 -2.59 11.11
C THR A 211 -18.72 -1.59 9.96
N ASN A 212 -19.43 -1.91 8.91
CA ASN A 212 -19.58 -1.04 7.75
C ASN A 212 -20.94 -1.23 7.11
N PHE A 213 -21.31 -0.28 6.27
CA PHE A 213 -22.53 -0.30 5.50
C PHE A 213 -22.30 0.27 4.09
N SER A 214 -23.14 -0.14 3.16
CA SER A 214 -23.31 0.52 1.87
C SER A 214 -24.81 0.67 1.54
N LEU A 215 -25.13 1.71 0.79
CA LEU A 215 -26.44 1.94 0.21
C LEU A 215 -26.25 2.58 -1.15
N GLU A 216 -26.86 2.01 -2.17
CA GLU A 216 -26.81 2.49 -3.53
C GLU A 216 -28.14 2.28 -4.24
N GLY A 217 -28.41 3.09 -5.28
CA GLY A 217 -29.64 2.97 -6.04
C GLY A 217 -29.92 4.19 -6.93
N PRO A 218 -31.02 4.14 -7.68
CA PRO A 218 -31.45 5.21 -8.56
C PRO A 218 -32.06 6.39 -7.77
N LEU A 219 -31.71 7.62 -8.20
CA LEU A 219 -32.38 8.85 -7.81
C LEU A 219 -33.34 9.37 -8.93
N GLY A 220 -33.34 8.70 -10.07
CA GLY A 220 -34.09 9.00 -11.26
C GLY A 220 -33.67 8.06 -12.39
N ASP A 221 -34.14 8.30 -13.61
CA ASP A 221 -33.84 7.43 -14.76
C ASP A 221 -32.35 7.43 -15.14
N ASP A 222 -31.69 8.60 -15.02
CA ASP A 222 -30.30 8.78 -15.47
C ASP A 222 -29.35 9.05 -14.29
N VAL A 223 -29.82 9.13 -13.06
CA VAL A 223 -29.01 9.48 -11.90
C VAL A 223 -29.08 8.37 -10.86
N SER A 224 -27.92 7.90 -10.44
CA SER A 224 -27.76 6.96 -9.34
C SER A 224 -26.77 7.50 -8.29
N PHE A 225 -26.84 6.96 -7.09
CA PHE A 225 -25.93 7.30 -6.01
C PHE A 225 -25.41 6.05 -5.32
N ARG A 226 -24.30 6.21 -4.64
CA ARG A 226 -23.76 5.26 -3.68
C ARG A 226 -23.23 5.99 -2.45
N LEU A 227 -23.53 5.46 -1.28
CA LEU A 227 -22.99 5.90 -0.01
C LEU A 227 -22.47 4.68 0.75
N TYR A 228 -21.22 4.71 1.22
CA TYR A 228 -20.71 3.69 2.12
C TYR A 228 -19.89 4.31 3.24
N GLY A 229 -19.75 3.58 4.33
CA GLY A 229 -18.92 3.99 5.45
C GLY A 229 -18.64 2.85 6.40
N GLY A 230 -17.67 3.08 7.27
CA GLY A 230 -17.20 2.08 8.20
C GLY A 230 -16.58 2.65 9.47
N LEU A 231 -16.60 1.82 10.50
CA LEU A 231 -15.92 2.04 11.78
C LEU A 231 -15.11 0.79 12.10
N ALA A 232 -13.81 0.94 12.33
CA ALA A 232 -12.94 -0.15 12.74
C ALA A 232 -12.08 0.26 13.92
N LYS A 233 -11.89 -0.67 14.86
CA LYS A 233 -10.98 -0.51 15.98
C LYS A 233 -10.20 -1.80 16.19
N THR A 234 -8.88 -1.69 16.16
CA THR A 234 -7.93 -2.72 16.59
C THR A 234 -7.26 -2.24 17.86
N GLN A 235 -7.19 -3.06 18.88
CA GLN A 235 -6.44 -2.72 20.10
C GLN A 235 -4.94 -2.83 19.85
N ALA A 236 -4.15 -2.08 20.62
CA ALA A 236 -2.70 -2.23 20.65
C ALA A 236 -2.32 -3.55 21.35
N ASP A 237 -1.17 -4.11 20.99
CA ASP A 237 -0.55 -5.16 21.75
C ASP A 237 -0.09 -4.59 23.12
N ALA A 238 0.10 -5.46 24.12
CA ALA A 238 0.63 -5.07 25.40
C ALA A 238 2.05 -4.48 25.26
N TYR A 239 2.37 -3.49 26.07
CA TYR A 239 3.66 -2.76 26.00
C TYR A 239 4.88 -3.64 26.30
N ASP A 240 4.67 -4.76 26.97
CA ASP A 240 5.67 -5.74 27.40
C ASP A 240 5.60 -7.06 26.62
N ILE A 241 4.85 -7.12 25.55
CA ILE A 241 4.64 -8.34 24.73
C ILE A 241 5.95 -9.03 24.32
N ASN A 242 7.03 -8.29 24.21
CA ASN A 242 8.35 -8.80 23.82
C ASN A 242 9.27 -9.08 25.05
N GLU A 243 8.75 -9.04 26.28
CA GLU A 243 9.48 -9.47 27.45
C GLU A 243 9.87 -10.95 27.35
N GLY A 244 11.12 -11.25 27.68
CA GLY A 244 11.67 -12.60 27.55
C GLY A 244 12.12 -12.99 26.13
N HIS A 245 11.81 -12.18 25.12
CA HIS A 245 12.21 -12.39 23.71
C HIS A 245 13.25 -11.37 23.26
N ALA A 246 13.08 -10.11 23.64
CA ALA A 246 14.05 -9.06 23.40
C ALA A 246 14.88 -8.81 24.66
N ALA A 247 16.14 -8.41 24.51
CA ALA A 247 16.97 -7.97 25.62
C ALA A 247 16.40 -6.65 26.21
N ALA A 248 16.18 -6.63 27.52
CA ALA A 248 15.76 -5.42 28.22
C ALA A 248 16.84 -4.34 28.11
N ARG A 249 16.41 -3.09 27.97
CA ARG A 249 17.32 -1.95 28.01
C ARG A 249 17.93 -1.76 29.40
N THR A 250 19.18 -1.32 29.43
CA THR A 250 19.90 -0.94 30.66
C THR A 250 20.07 0.59 30.73
N GLY A 251 20.49 1.11 31.86
CA GLY A 251 20.71 2.56 32.08
C GLY A 251 19.41 3.33 32.27
N SER A 252 19.29 4.51 31.71
CA SER A 252 18.16 5.45 31.96
C SER A 252 16.76 4.88 31.67
N TYR A 253 16.67 3.85 30.83
CA TYR A 253 15.43 3.18 30.46
C TYR A 253 15.47 1.69 30.77
N ALA A 254 16.15 1.32 31.91
CA ALA A 254 16.30 -0.08 32.28
C ALA A 254 14.93 -0.78 32.41
N GLY A 255 14.85 -2.01 31.90
CA GLY A 255 13.62 -2.81 31.85
C GLY A 255 12.68 -2.48 30.70
N SER A 256 13.07 -1.59 29.77
CA SER A 256 12.28 -1.31 28.56
C SER A 256 12.52 -2.37 27.49
N TYR A 257 11.44 -2.75 26.79
CA TYR A 257 11.43 -3.66 25.66
C TYR A 257 10.90 -2.96 24.41
N PRO A 258 11.21 -3.42 23.17
CA PRO A 258 10.62 -2.87 21.96
C PRO A 258 9.12 -3.14 21.94
N ALA A 259 8.34 -2.17 21.46
CA ALA A 259 6.90 -2.28 21.38
C ALA A 259 6.45 -3.39 20.41
N GLY A 260 5.27 -3.95 20.66
CA GLY A 260 4.50 -4.76 19.75
C GLY A 260 3.78 -3.93 18.69
N ARG A 261 2.69 -4.48 18.14
CA ARG A 261 1.90 -3.81 17.10
C ARG A 261 1.01 -2.74 17.72
N GLU A 262 1.00 -1.57 17.10
CA GLU A 262 0.04 -0.53 17.43
C GLU A 262 -1.38 -0.97 17.10
N GLY A 263 -2.34 -0.47 17.87
CA GLY A 263 -3.73 -0.52 17.51
C GLY A 263 -4.09 0.56 16.49
N ALA A 264 -5.33 0.55 16.03
CA ALA A 264 -5.84 1.52 15.08
C ALA A 264 -7.32 1.83 15.30
N VAL A 265 -7.72 3.05 14.94
CA VAL A 265 -9.13 3.47 14.84
C VAL A 265 -9.34 4.08 13.47
N ASN A 266 -10.16 3.45 12.62
CA ASN A 266 -10.52 3.94 11.32
C ASN A 266 -11.99 4.37 11.30
N LYS A 267 -12.27 5.47 10.61
CA LYS A 267 -13.62 6.01 10.37
C LYS A 267 -13.68 6.52 8.96
N ASP A 268 -14.64 6.02 8.18
CA ASP A 268 -14.75 6.30 6.77
C ASP A 268 -16.18 6.61 6.40
N ILE A 269 -16.37 7.57 5.48
CA ILE A 269 -17.62 7.83 4.78
C ILE A 269 -17.30 8.34 3.38
N HIS A 270 -17.94 7.73 2.36
CA HIS A 270 -17.74 8.06 0.97
C HIS A 270 -19.09 8.09 0.25
N GLY A 271 -19.28 9.11 -0.57
CA GLY A 271 -20.44 9.27 -1.45
C GLY A 271 -20.02 9.39 -2.90
N LEU A 272 -20.84 8.87 -3.80
CA LEU A 272 -20.70 8.96 -5.24
C LEU A 272 -22.06 9.26 -5.85
N LEU A 273 -22.11 10.24 -6.75
CA LEU A 273 -23.24 10.48 -7.65
C LEU A 273 -22.78 10.16 -9.06
N ARG A 274 -23.60 9.43 -9.80
CA ARG A 274 -23.37 9.11 -11.20
C ARG A 274 -24.56 9.62 -12.03
N TRP A 275 -24.25 10.37 -13.09
CA TRP A 275 -25.20 10.85 -14.06
C TRP A 275 -24.86 10.27 -15.45
N ALA A 276 -25.72 9.37 -15.91
CA ALA A 276 -25.67 8.79 -17.27
C ALA A 276 -26.40 9.72 -18.24
N PHE A 277 -25.76 10.83 -18.62
CA PHE A 277 -26.38 11.92 -19.40
C PHE A 277 -26.60 11.60 -20.87
N ALA A 278 -26.01 10.52 -21.37
CA ALA A 278 -26.21 9.99 -22.71
C ALA A 278 -25.88 8.48 -22.74
N PRO A 279 -26.29 7.72 -23.75
CA PRO A 279 -25.90 6.33 -23.88
C PRO A 279 -24.37 6.19 -23.83
N MET A 280 -23.88 5.28 -22.98
CA MET A 280 -22.46 5.00 -22.76
C MET A 280 -21.62 6.21 -22.30
N GLN A 281 -22.24 7.27 -21.82
CA GLN A 281 -21.60 8.47 -21.29
C GLN A 281 -22.03 8.72 -19.84
N ALA A 282 -21.08 8.78 -18.93
CA ALA A 282 -21.37 9.02 -17.53
C ALA A 282 -20.43 10.03 -16.89
N LEU A 283 -21.00 10.89 -16.05
CA LEU A 283 -20.27 11.78 -15.17
C LEU A 283 -20.44 11.28 -13.74
N GLU A 284 -19.32 11.01 -13.06
CA GLU A 284 -19.29 10.63 -11.65
C GLU A 284 -18.70 11.77 -10.81
N VAL A 285 -19.35 12.10 -9.71
CA VAL A 285 -18.85 13.04 -8.71
C VAL A 285 -18.72 12.31 -7.38
N GLY A 286 -17.51 12.14 -6.90
CA GLY A 286 -17.20 11.45 -5.66
C GLY A 286 -16.68 12.41 -4.59
N ALA A 287 -17.04 12.14 -3.33
CA ALA A 287 -16.47 12.81 -2.17
C ALA A 287 -16.30 11.83 -1.02
N GLY A 288 -15.17 11.95 -0.30
CA GLY A 288 -14.86 11.08 0.81
C GLY A 288 -14.17 11.79 1.97
N PHE A 289 -14.45 11.29 3.16
CA PHE A 289 -13.75 11.64 4.38
C PHE A 289 -13.34 10.37 5.11
N SER A 290 -12.06 10.25 5.42
CA SER A 290 -11.51 9.15 6.17
C SER A 290 -10.57 9.64 7.27
N ARG A 291 -10.53 8.90 8.37
CA ARG A 291 -9.65 9.17 9.49
C ARG A 291 -9.04 7.87 10.00
N GLN A 292 -7.72 7.84 10.09
CA GLN A 292 -6.96 6.78 10.74
C GLN A 292 -6.29 7.34 11.98
N GLY A 293 -6.52 6.74 13.15
CA GLY A 293 -5.77 6.99 14.37
C GLY A 293 -5.01 5.74 14.77
N ASN A 294 -3.80 5.88 15.33
CA ASN A 294 -3.16 4.76 16.00
C ASN A 294 -3.70 4.62 17.44
N LEU A 295 -3.49 3.46 18.03
CA LEU A 295 -3.51 3.27 19.49
C LEU A 295 -2.10 2.86 19.89
N TYR A 296 -1.44 3.71 20.63
CA TYR A 296 -0.01 3.61 20.91
C TYR A 296 0.32 2.38 21.78
N ALA A 297 1.28 1.58 21.35
CA ALA A 297 1.75 0.37 22.06
C ALA A 297 3.13 0.55 22.73
N GLY A 298 3.71 1.72 22.63
CA GLY A 298 5.10 1.97 23.00
C GLY A 298 5.97 2.25 21.78
N ASP A 299 7.23 2.58 22.00
CA ASP A 299 8.19 2.81 20.93
C ASP A 299 9.09 1.60 20.67
N THR A 300 9.71 1.62 19.52
CA THR A 300 10.65 0.58 19.10
C THR A 300 12.10 0.89 19.48
N GLN A 301 12.35 2.06 20.06
CA GLN A 301 13.63 2.51 20.59
C GLN A 301 13.88 2.08 22.03
N ASN A 302 12.94 1.33 22.63
CA ASN A 302 13.03 0.85 24.00
C ASN A 302 13.11 1.97 25.04
N THR A 303 12.27 3.02 24.90
CA THR A 303 12.13 4.08 25.93
C THR A 303 10.86 3.91 26.77
N ASN A 304 10.23 2.75 26.70
CA ASN A 304 8.90 2.47 27.24
C ASN A 304 8.78 2.57 28.78
N THR A 305 9.88 2.65 29.51
CA THR A 305 9.85 2.91 30.97
C THR A 305 9.76 4.39 31.35
N SER A 306 9.86 5.32 30.37
CA SER A 306 9.63 6.74 30.58
C SER A 306 8.18 7.00 31.01
N ASP A 307 7.95 7.85 32.02
CA ASP A 307 6.61 8.20 32.48
C ASP A 307 5.77 8.86 31.39
N LEU A 308 6.38 9.69 30.55
CA LEU A 308 5.71 10.30 29.40
C LEU A 308 5.24 9.23 28.41
N VAL A 309 6.08 8.25 28.08
CA VAL A 309 5.73 7.16 27.14
C VAL A 309 4.63 6.29 27.75
N LYS A 310 4.77 5.89 29.01
CA LYS A 310 3.74 5.10 29.71
C LYS A 310 2.39 5.78 29.73
N SER A 311 2.36 7.10 29.93
CA SER A 311 1.12 7.86 29.96
C SER A 311 0.37 7.89 28.61
N LYS A 312 1.01 7.41 27.53
CA LYS A 312 0.45 7.40 26.17
C LYS A 312 -0.01 6.02 25.69
N TYR A 313 0.18 4.95 26.46
CA TYR A 313 -0.31 3.64 26.07
C TYR A 313 -1.82 3.65 25.86
N GLY A 314 -2.24 3.16 24.66
CA GLY A 314 -3.64 3.14 24.25
C GLY A 314 -4.18 4.47 23.78
N ASP A 315 -3.42 5.59 23.85
CA ASP A 315 -3.81 6.88 23.33
C ASP A 315 -3.56 6.97 21.82
N GLU A 316 -4.32 7.83 21.15
CA GLU A 316 -4.04 8.23 19.77
C GLU A 316 -2.91 9.27 19.75
N THR A 317 -1.73 8.84 19.35
CA THR A 317 -0.54 9.70 19.22
C THR A 317 -0.29 10.16 17.79
N ASN A 318 -1.01 9.58 16.83
CA ASN A 318 -0.98 9.93 15.42
C ASN A 318 -2.40 9.85 14.84
N ARG A 319 -2.83 10.90 14.13
CA ARG A 319 -4.14 11.01 13.47
C ARG A 319 -3.93 11.47 12.04
N LEU A 320 -4.30 10.64 11.09
CA LEU A 320 -4.25 10.94 9.68
C LEU A 320 -5.68 11.16 9.17
N TYR A 321 -5.95 12.34 8.65
CA TYR A 321 -7.23 12.72 8.06
C TYR A 321 -7.05 12.84 6.55
N ARG A 322 -7.92 12.18 5.79
CA ARG A 322 -7.95 12.24 4.34
C ARG A 322 -9.31 12.74 3.87
N GLN A 323 -9.31 13.76 3.05
CA GLN A 323 -10.49 14.30 2.35
C GLN A 323 -10.20 14.24 0.87
N ASN A 324 -11.11 13.71 0.08
CA ASN A 324 -10.97 13.67 -1.37
C ASN A 324 -12.27 14.07 -2.06
N VAL A 325 -12.13 14.73 -3.18
CA VAL A 325 -13.21 15.02 -4.12
C VAL A 325 -12.72 14.66 -5.51
N SER A 326 -13.55 13.99 -6.28
CA SER A 326 -13.24 13.63 -7.66
C SER A 326 -14.41 13.89 -8.58
N VAL A 327 -14.09 14.23 -9.82
CA VAL A 327 -15.04 14.28 -10.94
C VAL A 327 -14.45 13.44 -12.04
N ARG A 328 -15.22 12.46 -12.55
CA ARG A 328 -14.80 11.55 -13.61
C ARG A 328 -15.84 11.53 -14.72
N TRP A 329 -15.39 11.69 -15.92
CA TRP A 329 -16.16 11.43 -17.13
C TRP A 329 -15.63 10.18 -17.79
N THR A 330 -16.52 9.20 -17.98
CA THR A 330 -16.27 8.02 -18.83
C THR A 330 -17.19 8.08 -20.02
N GLY A 331 -16.65 7.81 -21.19
CA GLY A 331 -17.41 7.80 -22.43
C GLY A 331 -16.97 6.68 -23.33
N ALA A 332 -17.93 6.08 -24.03
CA ALA A 332 -17.68 5.17 -25.14
C ALA A 332 -18.62 5.54 -26.31
N TRP A 333 -18.22 5.19 -27.49
CA TRP A 333 -18.96 5.48 -28.73
C TRP A 333 -19.10 4.22 -29.57
N ASP A 334 -20.10 4.18 -30.45
CA ASP A 334 -20.41 3.02 -31.29
C ASP A 334 -19.23 2.59 -32.21
N ASN A 335 -18.31 3.51 -32.52
CA ASN A 335 -17.09 3.20 -33.26
C ASN A 335 -15.97 2.63 -32.38
N GLY A 336 -16.25 2.33 -31.11
CA GLY A 336 -15.34 1.74 -30.15
C GLY A 336 -14.34 2.71 -29.52
N VAL A 337 -14.37 3.99 -29.87
CA VAL A 337 -13.58 5.00 -29.14
C VAL A 337 -14.06 5.07 -27.70
N SER A 338 -13.15 5.11 -26.74
CA SER A 338 -13.47 5.30 -25.34
C SER A 338 -12.60 6.38 -24.70
N THR A 339 -13.10 7.01 -23.65
CA THR A 339 -12.36 8.00 -22.88
C THR A 339 -12.58 7.82 -21.39
N ASN A 340 -11.54 8.14 -20.62
CA ASN A 340 -11.58 8.26 -19.17
C ASN A 340 -10.85 9.54 -18.75
N THR A 341 -11.61 10.52 -18.30
CA THR A 341 -11.07 11.82 -17.89
C THR A 341 -11.51 12.12 -16.48
N TYR A 342 -10.55 12.46 -15.60
CA TYR A 342 -10.89 12.81 -14.22
C TYR A 342 -10.02 13.92 -13.65
N ALA A 343 -10.60 14.61 -12.68
CA ALA A 343 -9.93 15.51 -11.77
C ALA A 343 -10.11 15.00 -10.34
N GLN A 344 -9.05 14.96 -9.57
CA GLN A 344 -9.07 14.58 -8.15
C GLN A 344 -8.34 15.62 -7.33
N TYR A 345 -8.95 16.04 -6.23
CA TYR A 345 -8.29 16.80 -5.19
C TYR A 345 -8.29 15.99 -3.89
N GLU A 346 -7.11 15.81 -3.30
CA GLU A 346 -6.92 15.16 -2.01
C GLU A 346 -6.26 16.11 -1.03
N ASN A 347 -6.82 16.25 0.16
CA ASN A 347 -6.21 16.95 1.28
C ASN A 347 -5.97 15.97 2.41
N THR A 348 -4.71 15.82 2.80
CA THR A 348 -4.31 14.99 3.92
C THR A 348 -3.73 15.84 5.04
N ARG A 349 -4.17 15.59 6.27
CA ARG A 349 -3.60 16.15 7.49
C ARG A 349 -3.12 15.06 8.41
N ASN A 350 -1.81 15.06 8.70
CA ASN A 350 -1.17 14.17 9.64
C ASN A 350 -0.84 14.94 10.92
N SER A 351 -1.60 14.71 11.98
CA SER A 351 -1.37 15.31 13.29
C SER A 351 -0.79 14.25 14.22
N ARG A 352 0.46 14.44 14.64
CA ARG A 352 1.15 13.48 15.48
C ARG A 352 1.92 14.15 16.61
N LEU A 353 2.14 13.42 17.70
CA LEU A 353 2.96 13.88 18.83
C LEU A 353 4.34 14.30 18.34
N ASN A 354 4.86 15.34 19.00
CA ASN A 354 6.20 15.84 18.74
C ASN A 354 7.23 14.76 19.00
N GLU A 355 7.92 14.35 17.95
CA GLU A 355 9.05 13.44 17.99
C GLU A 355 10.34 14.24 17.94
N GLY A 356 11.36 13.83 18.63
CA GLY A 356 12.62 14.52 18.76
C GLY A 356 13.31 14.86 17.42
N LEU A 357 12.83 15.92 16.74
CA LEU A 357 13.40 16.38 15.47
C LEU A 357 14.60 17.29 15.68
N ALA A 358 14.51 18.21 16.62
CA ALA A 358 15.54 19.20 16.88
C ALA A 358 16.26 18.88 18.20
N GLY A 359 17.32 18.09 18.12
CA GLY A 359 18.16 17.78 19.25
C GLY A 359 17.71 16.60 20.11
N GLY A 360 16.64 15.93 19.75
CA GLY A 360 16.20 14.68 20.36
C GLY A 360 16.49 13.46 19.50
N THR A 361 16.29 12.29 20.04
CA THR A 361 16.33 11.05 19.28
C THR A 361 15.03 10.91 18.50
N GLU A 362 15.12 10.66 17.21
CA GLU A 362 13.95 10.44 16.36
C GLU A 362 13.09 9.29 16.91
N GLY A 363 11.77 9.46 16.92
CA GLY A 363 10.82 8.48 17.43
C GLY A 363 10.58 8.52 18.94
N ILE A 364 11.34 9.28 19.71
CA ILE A 364 11.12 9.48 21.14
C ILE A 364 10.27 10.73 21.38
N PHE A 365 9.23 10.62 22.19
CA PHE A 365 8.46 11.78 22.62
C PHE A 365 9.29 12.70 23.49
N SER A 366 9.34 13.97 23.16
CA SER A 366 9.97 15.00 23.96
C SER A 366 8.96 15.73 24.87
N ASP A 367 7.70 15.79 24.42
CA ASP A 367 6.59 16.43 25.12
C ASP A 367 5.24 15.89 24.59
N SER A 368 4.13 16.49 25.02
CA SER A 368 2.76 16.11 24.61
C SER A 368 2.18 17.01 23.50
N ARG A 369 2.98 17.82 22.81
CA ARG A 369 2.51 18.68 21.74
C ARG A 369 2.33 17.89 20.44
N PHE A 370 1.29 18.27 19.70
CA PHE A 370 1.04 17.73 18.36
C PHE A 370 1.59 18.70 17.30
N ASN A 371 2.24 18.12 16.30
CA ASN A 371 2.59 18.80 15.06
C ASN A 371 1.68 18.31 13.95
N THR A 372 1.33 19.22 13.03
CA THR A 372 0.47 18.88 11.89
C THR A 372 1.20 19.13 10.59
N ILE A 373 1.30 18.10 9.78
CA ILE A 373 1.74 18.14 8.39
C ILE A 373 0.47 18.15 7.52
N GLN A 374 0.45 19.00 6.51
CA GLN A 374 -0.64 19.06 5.54
C GLN A 374 -0.10 18.82 4.14
N LEU A 375 -0.79 17.98 3.38
CA LEU A 375 -0.52 17.73 1.96
C LEU A 375 -1.79 18.01 1.16
N ASP A 376 -1.66 18.84 0.15
CA ASP A 376 -2.66 19.06 -0.89
C ASP A 376 -2.14 18.43 -2.17
N ASP A 377 -2.94 17.58 -2.80
CA ASP A 377 -2.64 16.88 -4.06
C ASP A 377 -3.77 17.16 -5.05
N LEU A 378 -3.44 17.70 -6.20
CA LEU A 378 -4.36 17.93 -7.31
C LEU A 378 -3.89 17.15 -8.52
N LEU A 379 -4.72 16.25 -9.03
CA LEU A 379 -4.46 15.42 -10.18
C LEU A 379 -5.50 15.65 -11.26
N LEU A 380 -5.04 15.91 -12.47
CA LEU A 380 -5.86 15.94 -13.69
C LEU A 380 -5.35 14.82 -14.61
N HIS A 381 -6.25 13.99 -15.12
CA HIS A 381 -5.94 12.89 -16.00
C HIS A 381 -6.94 12.84 -17.13
N SER A 382 -6.48 12.54 -18.33
CA SER A 382 -7.33 12.27 -19.48
C SER A 382 -6.68 11.26 -20.39
N GLU A 383 -7.42 10.23 -20.77
CA GLU A 383 -7.00 9.26 -21.78
C GLU A 383 -8.13 8.98 -22.77
N ILE A 384 -7.73 8.68 -23.99
CA ILE A 384 -8.61 8.26 -25.08
C ILE A 384 -8.02 7.02 -25.74
N SER A 385 -8.85 6.01 -25.94
CA SER A 385 -8.51 4.79 -26.69
C SER A 385 -9.28 4.80 -28.01
N VAL A 386 -8.54 4.62 -29.10
CA VAL A 386 -9.06 4.69 -30.47
C VAL A 386 -8.73 3.39 -31.19
N PRO A 387 -9.71 2.57 -31.49
CA PRO A 387 -9.52 1.41 -32.36
C PRO A 387 -9.39 1.83 -33.83
N PHE A 388 -8.53 1.18 -34.55
CA PHE A 388 -8.37 1.37 -35.99
C PHE A 388 -7.73 0.14 -36.61
N GLU A 389 -7.91 -0.01 -37.91
CA GLU A 389 -7.27 -1.05 -38.69
C GLU A 389 -6.21 -0.41 -39.60
N TRP A 390 -4.93 -0.76 -39.38
CA TRP A 390 -3.83 -0.44 -40.28
C TRP A 390 -2.93 -1.65 -40.39
N LEU A 391 -3.07 -2.39 -41.49
CA LEU A 391 -2.49 -3.72 -41.76
C LEU A 391 -3.08 -4.81 -40.85
N VAL A 392 -3.28 -4.54 -39.58
CA VAL A 392 -3.88 -5.40 -38.55
C VAL A 392 -4.74 -4.54 -37.60
N ASN A 393 -5.59 -5.19 -36.82
CA ASN A 393 -6.39 -4.50 -35.81
C ASN A 393 -5.47 -3.91 -34.73
N GLN A 394 -5.77 -2.69 -34.33
CA GLN A 394 -5.01 -1.95 -33.33
C GLN A 394 -5.95 -1.11 -32.48
N THR A 395 -5.54 -0.91 -31.21
CA THR A 395 -6.19 0.05 -30.33
C THR A 395 -5.11 0.95 -29.70
N ALA A 396 -5.00 2.17 -30.24
CA ALA A 396 -4.08 3.16 -29.70
C ALA A 396 -4.71 3.94 -28.55
N THR A 397 -3.98 4.04 -27.45
CA THR A 397 -4.35 4.84 -26.29
C THR A 397 -3.38 6.01 -26.14
N PHE A 398 -3.93 7.22 -26.00
CA PHE A 398 -3.17 8.44 -25.76
C PHE A 398 -3.68 9.07 -24.47
N GLY A 399 -2.77 9.55 -23.65
CA GLY A 399 -3.17 10.23 -22.42
C GLY A 399 -2.23 11.33 -21.97
N THR A 400 -2.77 12.17 -21.11
CA THR A 400 -2.06 13.26 -20.46
C THR A 400 -2.43 13.30 -18.98
N GLU A 401 -1.48 13.71 -18.17
CA GLU A 401 -1.67 13.82 -16.71
C GLU A 401 -0.92 15.04 -16.19
N TRP A 402 -1.52 15.76 -15.25
CA TRP A 402 -0.87 16.81 -14.50
C TRP A 402 -1.17 16.62 -13.01
N ASN A 403 -0.11 16.51 -12.22
CA ASN A 403 -0.18 16.37 -10.78
C ASN A 403 0.57 17.50 -10.09
N GLN A 404 -0.06 18.13 -9.12
CA GLN A 404 0.56 19.13 -8.27
C GLN A 404 0.44 18.71 -6.82
N GLN A 405 1.58 18.60 -6.14
CA GLN A 405 1.65 18.36 -4.70
C GLN A 405 2.17 19.58 -3.96
N ARG A 406 1.50 19.95 -2.90
CA ARG A 406 1.91 21.02 -2.01
C ARG A 406 1.82 20.57 -0.56
N MET A 407 2.96 20.56 0.11
CA MET A 407 3.10 20.16 1.51
C MET A 407 3.41 21.35 2.40
N LYS A 408 2.84 21.34 3.61
CA LYS A 408 3.18 22.28 4.68
C LYS A 408 3.62 21.47 5.90
N ASP A 409 4.90 21.57 6.26
CA ASP A 409 5.47 20.95 7.45
C ASP A 409 6.38 21.92 8.22
N PRO A 410 5.81 22.75 9.12
CA PRO A 410 6.63 23.67 9.89
C PRO A 410 7.57 22.96 10.88
N SER A 411 7.23 21.77 11.32
CA SER A 411 8.04 21.05 12.32
C SER A 411 9.37 20.55 11.78
N SER A 412 9.42 20.15 10.49
CA SER A 412 10.63 19.58 9.88
C SER A 412 11.41 20.59 9.05
N THR A 413 10.77 21.64 8.53
CA THR A 413 11.41 22.57 7.59
C THR A 413 11.79 23.92 8.21
N THR A 414 11.18 24.29 9.35
CA THR A 414 11.49 25.57 10.03
C THR A 414 12.17 25.40 11.37
N GLN A 415 12.49 24.17 11.77
CA GLN A 415 13.15 23.90 13.05
C GLN A 415 14.52 24.57 13.15
N ALA A 416 14.92 24.96 14.37
CA ALA A 416 16.23 25.56 14.61
C ALA A 416 17.35 24.53 14.42
N ALA A 417 18.46 24.98 13.85
CA ALA A 417 19.71 24.22 13.80
C ALA A 417 20.43 24.34 15.16
N SER A 418 19.97 23.60 16.18
CA SER A 418 20.37 23.76 17.58
C SER A 418 21.84 23.39 17.86
N TYR A 419 22.50 22.67 16.92
CA TYR A 419 23.87 22.18 17.06
C TYR A 419 24.84 22.82 16.07
N GLY A 420 24.68 24.12 15.85
CA GLY A 420 25.43 24.94 14.94
C GLY A 420 24.64 25.27 13.67
N SER A 421 24.87 26.46 13.13
CA SER A 421 24.29 26.89 11.87
C SER A 421 24.83 26.04 10.71
N ILE A 422 23.97 25.83 9.72
CA ILE A 422 24.30 25.06 8.54
C ILE A 422 24.59 26.01 7.40
N PRO A 423 25.76 25.92 6.73
CA PRO A 423 26.07 26.77 5.58
C PRO A 423 24.98 26.69 4.50
N GLY A 424 24.55 27.84 4.00
CA GLY A 424 23.51 27.94 2.97
C GLY A 424 22.08 27.84 3.47
N ILE A 425 21.84 27.59 4.75
CA ILE A 425 20.50 27.55 5.34
C ILE A 425 20.30 28.74 6.28
N ALA A 426 19.24 29.51 6.04
CA ALA A 426 18.83 30.57 6.94
C ALA A 426 18.44 29.99 8.30
N THR A 427 18.87 30.64 9.39
CA THR A 427 18.55 30.23 10.76
C THR A 427 17.11 30.58 11.14
N THR A 428 16.49 31.54 10.46
CA THR A 428 15.13 32.04 10.71
C THR A 428 14.40 32.31 9.39
N GLY A 429 13.08 32.35 9.41
CA GLY A 429 12.27 32.73 8.25
C GLY A 429 12.20 31.69 7.12
N ARG A 430 12.59 30.45 7.35
CA ARG A 430 12.49 29.39 6.35
C ARG A 430 11.03 29.05 6.02
N SER A 431 10.77 28.72 4.76
CA SER A 431 9.43 28.35 4.31
C SER A 431 8.98 27.01 4.89
N PRO A 432 7.76 26.92 5.47
CA PRO A 432 7.18 25.64 5.85
C PRO A 432 6.62 24.85 4.66
N TYR A 433 6.69 25.40 3.45
CA TYR A 433 6.09 24.82 2.26
C TYR A 433 7.13 24.13 1.37
N SER A 434 6.72 23.01 0.80
CA SER A 434 7.39 22.30 -0.29
C SER A 434 6.36 22.01 -1.36
N GLN A 435 6.73 22.13 -2.63
CA GLN A 435 5.82 21.81 -3.74
C GLN A 435 6.59 21.19 -4.91
N ALA A 436 5.90 20.37 -5.68
CA ALA A 436 6.37 19.85 -6.95
C ALA A 436 5.18 19.63 -7.88
N GLU A 437 5.47 19.68 -9.17
CA GLU A 437 4.53 19.41 -10.24
C GLU A 437 5.12 18.35 -11.17
N ILE A 438 4.25 17.49 -11.70
CA ILE A 438 4.59 16.51 -12.73
C ILE A 438 3.59 16.68 -13.86
N PHE A 439 4.09 16.92 -15.06
CA PHE A 439 3.32 16.85 -16.28
C PHE A 439 3.72 15.63 -17.06
N SER A 440 2.75 14.84 -17.55
CA SER A 440 3.00 13.59 -18.23
C SER A 440 2.22 13.48 -19.53
N LEU A 441 2.85 12.86 -20.51
CA LEU A 441 2.22 12.42 -21.75
C LEU A 441 2.52 10.93 -21.95
N PHE A 442 1.54 10.15 -22.38
CA PHE A 442 1.76 8.72 -22.66
C PHE A 442 0.98 8.27 -23.89
N ALA A 443 1.53 7.25 -24.52
CA ALA A 443 0.90 6.56 -25.64
C ALA A 443 1.21 5.08 -25.57
N GLU A 444 0.22 4.25 -25.89
CA GLU A 444 0.33 2.79 -26.00
C GLU A 444 -0.46 2.34 -27.23
N ASP A 445 -0.03 1.24 -27.84
CA ASP A 445 -0.75 0.65 -28.95
C ASP A 445 -0.87 -0.87 -28.77
N ASN A 446 -2.09 -1.38 -28.71
CA ASN A 446 -2.37 -2.81 -28.67
C ASN A 446 -2.51 -3.30 -30.12
N ILE A 447 -1.51 -3.99 -30.62
CA ILE A 447 -1.39 -4.45 -32.01
C ILE A 447 -1.67 -5.95 -32.02
N GLU A 448 -2.77 -6.35 -32.66
CA GLU A 448 -3.12 -7.76 -32.93
C GLU A 448 -2.36 -8.27 -34.14
N LEU A 449 -1.08 -8.63 -33.98
CA LEU A 449 -0.25 -9.11 -35.08
C LEU A 449 -0.83 -10.38 -35.74
N THR A 450 -1.45 -11.25 -34.96
CA THR A 450 -2.24 -12.40 -35.35
C THR A 450 -3.31 -12.67 -34.32
N ASP A 451 -4.28 -13.55 -34.57
CA ASP A 451 -5.31 -13.96 -33.60
C ASP A 451 -4.74 -14.48 -32.26
N SER A 452 -3.48 -14.93 -32.25
CA SER A 452 -2.79 -15.46 -31.07
C SER A 452 -1.63 -14.61 -30.59
N THR A 453 -1.34 -13.47 -31.25
CA THR A 453 -0.17 -12.63 -30.95
C THR A 453 -0.58 -11.18 -30.74
N MET A 454 -0.46 -10.70 -29.51
CA MET A 454 -0.66 -9.30 -29.14
C MET A 454 0.69 -8.67 -28.80
N LEU A 455 1.03 -7.55 -29.44
CA LEU A 455 2.21 -6.73 -29.14
C LEU A 455 1.75 -5.36 -28.62
N THR A 456 2.28 -4.93 -27.48
CA THR A 456 1.92 -3.64 -26.87
C THR A 456 3.18 -2.80 -26.63
N PRO A 457 3.63 -2.00 -27.61
CA PRO A 457 4.58 -0.93 -27.36
C PRO A 457 3.93 0.23 -26.61
N GLY A 458 4.68 0.85 -25.72
CA GLY A 458 4.23 2.03 -24.99
C GLY A 458 5.39 2.98 -24.68
N VAL A 459 5.06 4.23 -24.47
CA VAL A 459 6.00 5.25 -24.01
C VAL A 459 5.30 6.26 -23.13
N ARG A 460 5.96 6.63 -22.02
CA ARG A 460 5.52 7.71 -21.15
C ARG A 460 6.66 8.73 -21.00
N PHE A 461 6.31 10.00 -21.12
CA PHE A 461 7.17 11.14 -20.81
C PHE A 461 6.65 11.82 -19.54
N ASP A 462 7.52 12.10 -18.58
CA ASP A 462 7.22 12.81 -17.35
C ASP A 462 8.19 13.98 -17.23
N HIS A 463 7.65 15.22 -17.04
CA HIS A 463 8.42 16.41 -16.69
C HIS A 463 8.13 16.77 -15.24
N HIS A 464 9.12 16.63 -14.36
CA HIS A 464 9.02 16.99 -12.96
C HIS A 464 9.70 18.33 -12.70
N SER A 465 8.99 19.24 -12.03
CA SER A 465 9.44 20.63 -11.83
C SER A 465 10.80 20.80 -11.12
N ILE A 466 11.30 19.78 -10.42
CA ILE A 466 12.58 19.81 -9.70
C ILE A 466 13.63 18.95 -10.39
N VAL A 467 13.29 17.70 -10.73
CA VAL A 467 14.28 16.72 -11.21
C VAL A 467 14.31 16.55 -12.74
N GLY A 468 13.47 17.33 -13.47
CA GLY A 468 13.46 17.37 -14.93
C GLY A 468 12.77 16.18 -15.60
N ASP A 469 13.26 15.83 -16.76
CA ASP A 469 12.60 14.94 -17.72
C ASP A 469 12.93 13.48 -17.48
N ASN A 470 11.92 12.62 -17.66
CA ASN A 470 12.07 11.18 -17.67
C ASN A 470 11.26 10.55 -18.84
N TRP A 471 11.85 9.56 -19.49
CA TRP A 471 11.21 8.74 -20.49
C TRP A 471 11.10 7.30 -20.01
N SER A 472 9.90 6.73 -20.10
CA SER A 472 9.58 5.38 -19.65
C SER A 472 9.00 4.57 -20.82
N PRO A 473 9.86 4.00 -21.70
CA PRO A 473 9.42 3.08 -22.75
C PRO A 473 9.02 1.73 -22.14
N SER A 474 8.06 1.07 -22.80
CA SER A 474 7.61 -0.28 -22.47
C SER A 474 7.33 -1.10 -23.74
N LEU A 475 7.48 -2.40 -23.63
CA LEU A 475 7.12 -3.35 -24.66
C LEU A 475 6.62 -4.63 -24.01
N ASN A 476 5.39 -5.02 -24.30
CA ASN A 476 4.79 -6.26 -23.83
C ASN A 476 4.40 -7.12 -25.04
N LEU A 477 4.51 -8.44 -24.88
CA LEU A 477 4.13 -9.45 -25.87
C LEU A 477 3.32 -10.54 -25.17
N SER A 478 2.18 -10.88 -25.75
CA SER A 478 1.41 -12.08 -25.41
C SER A 478 1.31 -12.95 -26.65
N GLN A 479 1.74 -14.22 -26.56
CA GLN A 479 1.76 -15.19 -27.65
C GLN A 479 1.07 -16.47 -27.21
N GLY A 480 -0.08 -16.77 -27.83
CA GLY A 480 -0.71 -18.07 -27.74
C GLY A 480 0.14 -19.15 -28.43
N LEU A 481 0.36 -20.25 -27.77
CA LEU A 481 1.08 -21.44 -28.25
C LEU A 481 0.10 -22.62 -28.29
N GLY A 482 -0.82 -22.60 -29.25
CA GLY A 482 -2.02 -23.43 -29.27
C GLY A 482 -3.09 -22.89 -28.32
N ASP A 483 -4.09 -23.73 -27.99
CA ASP A 483 -5.30 -23.31 -27.29
C ASP A 483 -5.12 -23.23 -25.76
N GLU A 484 -4.08 -23.85 -25.21
CA GLU A 484 -3.92 -24.02 -23.76
C GLU A 484 -2.76 -23.21 -23.18
N LEU A 485 -1.76 -22.88 -23.96
CA LEU A 485 -0.51 -22.32 -23.49
C LEU A 485 -0.30 -20.90 -24.02
N THR A 486 0.07 -19.97 -23.12
CA THR A 486 0.38 -18.58 -23.50
C THR A 486 1.75 -18.20 -22.95
N LEU A 487 2.62 -17.74 -23.84
CA LEU A 487 3.88 -17.09 -23.50
C LEU A 487 3.65 -15.58 -23.37
N LYS A 488 4.06 -15.01 -22.25
CA LYS A 488 3.96 -13.57 -21.98
C LYS A 488 5.34 -13.02 -21.66
N MET A 489 5.71 -11.91 -22.25
CA MET A 489 6.99 -11.25 -22.02
C MET A 489 6.81 -9.75 -21.88
N GLY A 490 7.64 -9.12 -21.06
CA GLY A 490 7.60 -7.68 -20.90
C GLY A 490 8.95 -7.09 -20.53
N ILE A 491 9.18 -5.88 -21.02
CA ILE A 491 10.28 -5.01 -20.59
C ILE A 491 9.79 -3.58 -20.51
N ALA A 492 10.07 -2.91 -19.38
CA ALA A 492 9.72 -1.50 -19.23
C ALA A 492 10.72 -0.77 -18.34
N ARG A 493 10.85 0.52 -18.57
CA ARG A 493 11.50 1.43 -17.63
C ARG A 493 10.46 2.06 -16.72
N ALA A 494 10.55 1.79 -15.43
CA ALA A 494 9.73 2.40 -14.41
C ALA A 494 10.46 3.57 -13.76
N TYR A 495 9.70 4.51 -13.20
CA TYR A 495 10.15 5.80 -12.71
C TYR A 495 9.56 6.09 -11.32
N LYS A 496 10.39 6.72 -10.46
CA LYS A 496 9.94 7.29 -9.20
C LYS A 496 10.65 8.63 -8.94
N ALA A 497 9.88 9.69 -8.79
CA ALA A 497 10.38 10.99 -8.38
C ALA A 497 10.81 10.96 -6.90
N PRO A 498 11.80 11.78 -6.50
CA PRO A 498 12.07 12.04 -5.10
C PRO A 498 10.85 12.65 -4.40
N SER A 499 10.71 12.36 -3.12
CA SER A 499 9.65 12.97 -2.30
C SER A 499 9.93 14.45 -2.03
N LEU A 500 8.89 15.21 -1.65
CA LEU A 500 9.02 16.61 -1.25
C LEU A 500 9.99 16.82 -0.07
N TYR A 501 10.17 15.81 0.78
CA TYR A 501 11.16 15.84 1.86
C TYR A 501 12.59 15.68 1.34
N GLN A 502 12.80 14.78 0.39
CA GLN A 502 14.13 14.48 -0.15
C GLN A 502 14.69 15.64 -0.95
N THR A 503 13.83 16.40 -1.66
CA THR A 503 14.24 17.54 -2.49
C THR A 503 14.33 18.87 -1.76
N ASN A 504 13.73 19.00 -0.55
CA ASN A 504 13.68 20.28 0.13
C ASN A 504 14.94 20.53 1.01
N PRO A 505 15.84 21.46 0.65
CA PRO A 505 17.05 21.74 1.43
C PRO A 505 16.76 22.25 2.86
N ASN A 506 15.55 22.75 3.13
CA ASN A 506 15.15 23.18 4.47
C ASN A 506 14.70 22.02 5.37
N TYR A 507 14.48 20.83 4.80
CA TYR A 507 14.16 19.63 5.59
C TYR A 507 15.40 19.15 6.33
N LEU A 508 15.33 19.11 7.67
CA LEU A 508 16.42 18.70 8.54
C LEU A 508 15.98 17.55 9.42
N LEU A 509 16.75 16.48 9.41
CA LEU A 509 16.73 15.47 10.46
C LEU A 509 18.00 15.60 11.31
N TYR A 510 17.84 15.60 12.62
CA TYR A 510 18.96 15.60 13.56
C TYR A 510 19.12 14.24 14.21
N SER A 511 20.36 13.80 14.38
CA SER A 511 20.68 12.63 15.17
C SER A 511 21.85 12.93 16.12
N ASN A 512 21.75 12.42 17.34
CA ASN A 512 22.83 12.50 18.33
C ASN A 512 23.81 11.32 18.19
N GLY A 513 24.16 10.96 16.96
CA GLY A 513 25.13 9.93 16.60
C GLY A 513 24.53 8.62 16.14
N GLN A 514 23.25 8.34 16.36
CA GLN A 514 22.65 7.04 16.02
C GLN A 514 22.20 6.92 14.55
N GLY A 515 21.92 8.04 13.85
CA GLY A 515 21.64 8.07 12.42
C GLY A 515 22.84 8.39 11.54
N CYS A 516 23.96 8.80 12.11
CA CYS A 516 25.12 9.34 11.41
C CYS A 516 26.02 8.22 10.86
N ALA A 517 26.25 8.19 9.55
CA ALA A 517 26.96 7.08 8.90
C ALA A 517 28.45 6.99 9.30
N ALA A 518 29.20 8.08 9.22
CA ALA A 518 30.65 8.07 9.44
C ALA A 518 31.10 8.73 10.74
N SER A 519 30.26 9.56 11.37
CA SER A 519 30.70 10.33 12.52
C SER A 519 30.50 9.60 13.84
N ALA A 520 31.38 9.88 14.80
CA ALA A 520 31.23 9.45 16.19
C ALA A 520 30.29 10.38 16.97
N GLY A 521 29.86 11.50 16.38
CA GLY A 521 29.10 12.58 17.01
C GLY A 521 27.74 12.83 16.36
N ALA A 522 27.18 13.99 16.70
CA ALA A 522 25.91 14.44 16.17
C ALA A 522 25.99 14.77 14.66
N CYS A 523 24.87 14.66 13.96
CA CYS A 523 24.79 15.03 12.55
C CYS A 523 23.41 15.50 12.14
N TYR A 524 23.37 16.18 10.98
CA TYR A 524 22.16 16.54 10.25
C TYR A 524 22.07 15.72 8.96
N LEU A 525 20.84 15.33 8.57
CA LEU A 525 20.50 14.91 7.22
C LEU A 525 19.56 15.94 6.60
N MET A 526 19.93 16.46 5.44
CA MET A 526 19.20 17.51 4.73
C MET A 526 18.59 16.98 3.44
N GLY A 527 17.54 17.68 2.98
CA GLY A 527 17.06 17.56 1.61
C GLY A 527 18.14 17.99 0.60
N ASN A 528 18.00 17.50 -0.64
CA ASN A 528 18.91 17.77 -1.74
C ASN A 528 18.12 17.99 -3.03
N ASP A 529 18.17 19.19 -3.58
CA ASP A 529 17.51 19.58 -4.83
C ASP A 529 18.25 19.15 -6.11
N ASP A 530 19.47 18.63 -5.97
CA ASP A 530 20.27 18.04 -7.07
C ASP A 530 19.96 16.56 -7.32
N LEU A 531 18.99 15.97 -6.62
CA LEU A 531 18.61 14.56 -6.78
C LEU A 531 18.09 14.26 -8.18
N LYS A 532 18.44 13.07 -8.68
CA LYS A 532 17.84 12.47 -9.87
C LYS A 532 16.73 11.50 -9.50
N ALA A 533 15.77 11.34 -10.38
CA ALA A 533 14.73 10.34 -10.23
C ALA A 533 15.30 8.91 -10.17
N GLU A 534 14.69 8.07 -9.35
CA GLU A 534 14.94 6.63 -9.35
C GLU A 534 14.39 6.00 -10.63
N ASN A 535 15.12 5.07 -11.21
CA ASN A 535 14.69 4.34 -12.39
C ASN A 535 14.92 2.84 -12.20
N SER A 536 13.99 2.03 -12.69
CA SER A 536 14.14 0.58 -12.73
C SER A 536 13.85 0.06 -14.14
N ILE A 537 14.67 -0.84 -14.65
CA ILE A 537 14.37 -1.61 -15.86
C ILE A 537 13.80 -2.94 -15.40
N ASN A 538 12.51 -3.10 -15.57
CA ASN A 538 11.73 -4.26 -15.19
C ASN A 538 11.60 -5.19 -16.40
N LYS A 539 11.92 -6.47 -16.22
CA LYS A 539 11.89 -7.51 -17.24
C LYS A 539 11.16 -8.71 -16.69
N GLU A 540 10.32 -9.32 -17.49
CA GLU A 540 9.69 -10.59 -17.12
C GLU A 540 9.42 -11.48 -18.32
N ILE A 541 9.41 -12.78 -18.05
CA ILE A 541 9.00 -13.81 -18.98
C ILE A 541 8.14 -14.79 -18.19
N GLY A 542 6.91 -14.98 -18.65
CA GLY A 542 5.92 -15.87 -18.02
C GLY A 542 5.35 -16.86 -19.01
N LEU A 543 5.03 -18.04 -18.50
CA LEU A 543 4.31 -19.07 -19.21
C LEU A 543 3.04 -19.39 -18.41
N GLU A 544 1.90 -19.39 -19.09
CA GLU A 544 0.60 -19.66 -18.51
C GLU A 544 -0.06 -20.81 -19.27
N TRP A 545 -0.51 -21.80 -18.53
CA TRP A 545 -1.26 -22.94 -19.05
C TRP A 545 -2.66 -22.97 -18.44
N LYS A 546 -3.67 -23.15 -19.29
CA LYS A 546 -5.09 -23.25 -18.89
C LYS A 546 -5.76 -24.38 -19.65
N ARG A 547 -6.45 -25.28 -18.93
CA ARG A 547 -7.24 -26.35 -19.50
C ARG A 547 -8.29 -26.86 -18.51
N ASP A 548 -9.54 -26.95 -18.94
CA ASP A 548 -10.64 -27.56 -18.17
C ASP A 548 -10.73 -27.07 -16.71
N GLY A 549 -10.53 -25.75 -16.48
CA GLY A 549 -10.50 -25.14 -15.16
C GLY A 549 -9.17 -25.24 -14.42
N TYR A 550 -8.24 -26.10 -14.84
CA TYR A 550 -6.86 -26.09 -14.34
C TYR A 550 -6.11 -24.89 -14.87
N GLN A 551 -5.30 -24.31 -14.02
CA GLN A 551 -4.43 -23.20 -14.40
C GLN A 551 -3.08 -23.33 -13.72
N ALA A 552 -2.01 -23.09 -14.47
CA ALA A 552 -0.66 -22.97 -13.93
C ALA A 552 0.07 -21.82 -14.61
N GLY A 553 0.67 -20.95 -13.82
CA GLY A 553 1.48 -19.82 -14.29
C GLY A 553 2.84 -19.80 -13.60
N LEU A 554 3.89 -19.54 -14.37
CA LEU A 554 5.25 -19.36 -13.88
C LEU A 554 5.87 -18.16 -14.56
N THR A 555 6.39 -17.21 -13.76
CA THR A 555 7.01 -15.99 -14.25
C THR A 555 8.37 -15.80 -13.60
N TRP A 556 9.41 -15.69 -14.42
CA TRP A 556 10.69 -15.13 -14.00
C TRP A 556 10.66 -13.61 -14.15
N PHE A 557 11.20 -12.89 -13.17
CA PHE A 557 11.30 -11.44 -13.20
C PHE A 557 12.67 -10.96 -12.76
N ARG A 558 13.07 -9.79 -13.30
CA ARG A 558 14.28 -9.08 -12.91
C ARG A 558 14.10 -7.58 -13.03
N ASN A 559 14.39 -6.86 -11.94
CA ASN A 559 14.36 -5.42 -11.85
C ASN A 559 15.78 -4.89 -11.58
N ASP A 560 16.32 -4.16 -12.55
CA ASP A 560 17.61 -3.49 -12.44
C ASP A 560 17.41 -2.02 -12.07
N TYR A 561 17.73 -1.68 -10.83
CA TYR A 561 17.54 -0.35 -10.24
C TYR A 561 18.76 0.54 -10.50
N ARG A 562 18.49 1.84 -10.75
CA ARG A 562 19.49 2.91 -10.85
C ARG A 562 19.03 4.14 -10.09
N ASN A 563 19.98 4.91 -9.56
CA ASN A 563 19.73 6.16 -8.87
C ASN A 563 18.78 6.02 -7.67
N LYS A 564 18.79 4.87 -6.97
CA LYS A 564 18.01 4.74 -5.74
C LYS A 564 18.41 5.86 -4.78
N ILE A 565 17.43 6.50 -4.15
CA ILE A 565 17.68 7.57 -3.20
C ILE A 565 17.85 6.97 -1.81
N ASP A 566 18.97 7.30 -1.15
CA ASP A 566 19.28 6.89 0.22
C ASP A 566 19.91 8.06 0.98
N ALA A 567 20.03 7.96 2.30
CA ALA A 567 20.78 8.93 3.08
C ALA A 567 22.27 8.82 2.75
N GLY A 568 22.91 9.96 2.52
CA GLY A 568 24.34 10.03 2.23
C GLY A 568 25.19 9.42 3.34
N ARG A 569 26.30 8.80 2.95
CA ARG A 569 27.24 8.16 3.88
C ARG A 569 28.51 8.95 4.10
N VAL A 570 28.76 9.95 3.28
CA VAL A 570 29.92 10.85 3.38
C VAL A 570 29.39 12.23 3.78
N PRO A 571 29.96 12.87 4.82
CA PRO A 571 29.58 14.23 5.18
C PRO A 571 29.86 15.19 4.02
N THR A 572 28.89 16.03 3.71
CA THR A 572 29.04 17.11 2.70
C THR A 572 29.62 18.38 3.31
N GLY A 573 29.72 18.45 4.63
CA GLY A 573 30.26 19.55 5.39
C GLY A 573 30.08 19.37 6.88
N THR A 574 30.42 20.42 7.63
CA THR A 574 30.28 20.48 9.08
C THR A 574 29.55 21.75 9.47
N ALA A 575 28.67 21.69 10.45
CA ALA A 575 27.99 22.86 11.00
C ALA A 575 29.00 23.83 11.65
N SER A 576 28.57 25.04 11.92
CA SER A 576 29.43 26.12 12.47
C SER A 576 30.09 25.80 13.81
N ASN A 577 29.60 24.81 14.55
CA ASN A 577 30.22 24.34 15.78
C ASN A 577 31.47 23.44 15.54
N GLY A 578 31.80 23.11 14.30
CA GLY A 578 32.94 22.28 13.92
C GLY A 578 32.87 20.81 14.37
N LYS A 579 31.71 20.35 14.86
CA LYS A 579 31.53 19.02 15.47
C LYS A 579 30.33 18.23 14.92
N THR A 580 29.36 18.93 14.30
CA THR A 580 28.15 18.30 13.77
C THR A 580 28.27 18.13 12.28
N ASP A 581 28.35 16.89 11.83
CA ASP A 581 28.45 16.58 10.40
C ASP A 581 27.12 16.84 9.69
N ILE A 582 27.20 17.21 8.41
CA ILE A 582 26.06 17.46 7.54
C ILE A 582 26.06 16.42 6.43
N TYR A 583 24.97 15.67 6.33
CA TYR A 583 24.70 14.71 5.25
C TYR A 583 23.55 15.21 4.41
N LYS A 584 23.48 14.80 3.15
CA LYS A 584 22.37 15.03 2.24
C LYS A 584 21.80 13.71 1.74
N TRP A 585 20.55 13.71 1.29
CA TRP A 585 20.04 12.64 0.45
C TRP A 585 20.86 12.55 -0.84
N GLU A 586 21.16 11.33 -1.29
CA GLU A 586 21.99 11.09 -2.48
C GLU A 586 21.44 9.94 -3.33
N ASN A 587 21.79 9.92 -4.61
CA ASN A 587 21.49 8.80 -5.49
C ASN A 587 22.61 7.75 -5.38
N VAL A 588 22.25 6.56 -4.88
CA VAL A 588 23.17 5.41 -4.88
C VAL A 588 23.07 4.64 -6.20
N PRO A 589 24.22 4.07 -6.70
CA PRO A 589 24.29 3.75 -8.12
C PRO A 589 23.39 2.64 -8.60
N LYS A 590 23.30 1.47 -7.94
CA LYS A 590 22.66 0.28 -8.53
C LYS A 590 22.17 -0.70 -7.48
N ALA A 591 20.97 -1.24 -7.73
CA ALA A 591 20.41 -2.37 -7.00
C ALA A 591 19.81 -3.39 -7.97
N LEU A 592 19.56 -4.61 -7.51
CA LEU A 592 19.02 -5.71 -8.28
C LEU A 592 18.03 -6.51 -7.45
N VAL A 593 16.86 -6.77 -8.06
CA VAL A 593 15.89 -7.72 -7.55
C VAL A 593 15.56 -8.71 -8.65
N GLU A 594 15.59 -10.00 -8.33
CA GLU A 594 15.36 -11.09 -9.28
C GLU A 594 14.69 -12.27 -8.56
N GLY A 595 13.73 -12.90 -9.20
CA GLY A 595 13.03 -14.04 -8.63
C GLY A 595 12.14 -14.77 -9.62
N VAL A 596 11.44 -15.75 -9.10
CA VAL A 596 10.42 -16.52 -9.80
C VAL A 596 9.14 -16.48 -8.97
N GLU A 597 8.01 -16.27 -9.62
CA GLU A 597 6.70 -16.27 -8.98
C GLU A 597 5.69 -17.04 -9.85
N GLY A 598 4.62 -17.50 -9.24
CA GLY A 598 3.61 -18.20 -10.00
C GLY A 598 2.37 -18.57 -9.21
N THR A 599 1.41 -19.10 -9.94
CA THR A 599 0.11 -19.54 -9.43
C THR A 599 -0.21 -20.92 -9.96
N ILE A 600 -0.90 -21.73 -9.17
CA ILE A 600 -1.43 -23.03 -9.58
C ILE A 600 -2.86 -23.13 -9.04
N ASN A 601 -3.81 -23.36 -9.93
CA ASN A 601 -5.22 -23.64 -9.58
C ASN A 601 -5.59 -25.03 -10.07
N VAL A 602 -6.10 -25.86 -9.16
CA VAL A 602 -6.49 -27.24 -9.41
C VAL A 602 -7.93 -27.46 -8.95
N PRO A 603 -8.91 -27.56 -9.85
CA PRO A 603 -10.26 -28.00 -9.51
C PRO A 603 -10.25 -29.53 -9.39
N PHE A 604 -10.19 -30.07 -8.18
CA PHE A 604 -10.26 -31.53 -7.95
C PHE A 604 -11.65 -32.08 -8.28
N SER A 605 -12.68 -31.26 -8.09
CA SER A 605 -14.07 -31.53 -8.44
C SER A 605 -14.83 -30.20 -8.53
N ASP A 606 -16.10 -30.24 -8.93
CA ASP A 606 -16.99 -29.07 -8.94
C ASP A 606 -17.11 -28.39 -7.57
N SER A 607 -16.85 -29.13 -6.48
CA SER A 607 -16.96 -28.64 -5.11
C SER A 607 -15.63 -28.40 -4.41
N VAL A 608 -14.50 -28.83 -4.96
CA VAL A 608 -13.18 -28.74 -4.30
C VAL A 608 -12.15 -28.09 -5.23
N THR A 609 -11.62 -26.96 -4.80
CA THR A 609 -10.59 -26.21 -5.54
C THR A 609 -9.38 -25.98 -4.66
N TRP A 610 -8.19 -26.13 -5.22
CA TRP A 610 -6.91 -25.89 -4.57
C TRP A 610 -6.13 -24.82 -5.30
N ASN A 611 -5.94 -23.67 -4.65
CA ASN A 611 -5.23 -22.50 -5.17
C ASN A 611 -3.88 -22.35 -4.48
N ASN A 612 -2.84 -22.07 -5.24
CA ASN A 612 -1.51 -21.83 -4.71
C ASN A 612 -0.87 -20.63 -5.37
N ASN A 613 -0.28 -19.75 -4.55
CA ASN A 613 0.55 -18.63 -4.97
C ASN A 613 1.94 -18.81 -4.37
N PHE A 614 2.98 -18.68 -5.16
CA PHE A 614 4.34 -18.82 -4.66
C PHE A 614 5.27 -17.75 -5.22
N THR A 615 6.31 -17.47 -4.45
CA THR A 615 7.41 -16.58 -4.84
C THR A 615 8.71 -17.18 -4.33
N TYR A 616 9.75 -17.16 -5.15
CA TYR A 616 11.11 -17.50 -4.76
C TYR A 616 12.07 -16.39 -5.20
N MET A 617 12.75 -15.77 -4.23
CA MET A 617 13.68 -14.67 -4.46
C MET A 617 15.08 -15.20 -4.75
N LEU A 618 15.53 -15.07 -5.98
CA LEU A 618 16.88 -15.46 -6.40
C LEU A 618 17.91 -14.44 -5.89
N GLN A 619 17.61 -13.16 -6.01
CA GLN A 619 18.49 -12.07 -5.58
C GLN A 619 17.66 -10.83 -5.17
N SER A 620 18.10 -10.16 -4.11
CA SER A 620 17.66 -8.82 -3.72
C SER A 620 18.83 -8.14 -3.06
N LYS A 621 19.56 -7.29 -3.81
CA LYS A 621 20.84 -6.75 -3.31
C LYS A 621 21.21 -5.37 -3.87
N ASN A 622 21.88 -4.61 -3.04
CA ASN A 622 22.71 -3.49 -3.47
C ASN A 622 23.94 -4.04 -4.21
N LYS A 623 24.19 -3.59 -5.45
CA LYS A 623 25.30 -4.11 -6.27
C LYS A 623 26.67 -3.62 -5.82
N GLU A 624 26.75 -2.57 -5.04
CA GLU A 624 27.98 -2.01 -4.53
C GLU A 624 28.47 -2.74 -3.28
N THR A 625 27.58 -2.93 -2.32
CA THR A 625 27.89 -3.56 -1.03
C THR A 625 27.63 -5.07 -1.02
N GLY A 626 26.84 -5.58 -1.96
CA GLY A 626 26.34 -6.95 -1.96
C GLY A 626 25.31 -7.25 -0.85
N ASP A 627 24.89 -6.22 -0.10
CA ASP A 627 23.92 -6.37 0.97
C ASP A 627 22.47 -6.43 0.45
N ARG A 628 21.56 -6.98 1.24
CA ARG A 628 20.13 -7.11 0.90
C ARG A 628 19.44 -5.75 0.88
N LEU A 629 18.52 -5.56 -0.05
CA LEU A 629 17.68 -4.35 -0.11
C LEU A 629 16.61 -4.37 0.97
N SER A 630 15.92 -5.50 1.11
CA SER A 630 14.84 -5.71 2.09
C SER A 630 15.05 -7.02 2.84
N VAL A 631 14.63 -7.06 4.10
CA VAL A 631 14.59 -8.28 4.90
C VAL A 631 13.23 -8.94 4.71
N ILE A 632 13.14 -9.77 3.69
CA ILE A 632 11.94 -10.52 3.30
C ILE A 632 12.24 -12.01 3.26
N PRO A 633 11.24 -12.89 3.34
CA PRO A 633 11.43 -14.33 3.16
C PRO A 633 12.08 -14.66 1.81
N GLU A 634 12.97 -15.65 1.77
CA GLU A 634 13.57 -16.13 0.52
C GLU A 634 12.52 -16.77 -0.40
N TYR A 635 11.50 -17.37 0.19
CA TYR A 635 10.33 -17.86 -0.55
C TYR A 635 9.07 -17.70 0.30
N THR A 636 7.94 -17.63 -0.37
CA THR A 636 6.61 -17.64 0.23
C THR A 636 5.72 -18.55 -0.59
N LEU A 637 4.98 -19.45 0.07
CA LEU A 637 3.94 -20.27 -0.52
C LEU A 637 2.64 -19.99 0.22
N ASN A 638 1.62 -19.56 -0.49
CA ASN A 638 0.25 -19.43 0.01
C ASN A 638 -0.61 -20.47 -0.68
N SER A 639 -1.19 -21.36 0.09
CA SER A 639 -1.99 -22.50 -0.39
C SER A 639 -3.37 -22.42 0.24
N THR A 640 -4.41 -22.46 -0.58
CA THR A 640 -5.80 -22.38 -0.15
C THR A 640 -6.59 -23.55 -0.73
N LEU A 641 -7.15 -24.38 0.14
CA LEU A 641 -8.07 -25.43 -0.22
C LEU A 641 -9.49 -24.98 0.14
N SER A 642 -10.33 -24.85 -0.87
CA SER A 642 -11.74 -24.46 -0.73
C SER A 642 -12.62 -25.65 -1.04
N TRP A 643 -13.61 -25.92 -0.17
CA TRP A 643 -14.58 -26.99 -0.32
C TRP A 643 -16.00 -26.48 -0.12
N GLN A 644 -16.82 -26.53 -1.17
CA GLN A 644 -18.26 -26.34 -1.07
C GLN A 644 -18.89 -27.61 -0.53
N ALA A 645 -18.97 -27.72 0.81
CA ALA A 645 -19.42 -28.93 1.51
C ALA A 645 -20.91 -29.18 1.35
N MET A 646 -21.71 -28.11 1.28
CA MET A 646 -23.15 -28.11 1.01
C MET A 646 -23.48 -26.89 0.13
N ALA A 647 -24.69 -26.80 -0.38
CA ALA A 647 -25.11 -25.67 -1.20
C ALA A 647 -24.94 -24.31 -0.48
N ASP A 648 -25.11 -24.31 0.82
CA ASP A 648 -25.06 -23.15 1.73
C ASP A 648 -23.84 -23.14 2.66
N LEU A 649 -22.93 -24.12 2.59
CA LEU A 649 -21.75 -24.21 3.46
C LEU A 649 -20.47 -24.38 2.65
N SER A 650 -19.61 -23.39 2.72
CA SER A 650 -18.22 -23.46 2.20
C SER A 650 -17.22 -23.53 3.34
N LEU A 651 -16.24 -24.42 3.20
CA LEU A 651 -15.10 -24.57 4.10
C LEU A 651 -13.82 -24.19 3.39
N GLN A 652 -12.91 -23.57 4.11
CA GLN A 652 -11.62 -23.16 3.57
C GLN A 652 -10.49 -23.48 4.55
N THR A 653 -9.38 -23.95 4.01
CA THR A 653 -8.13 -24.13 4.76
C THR A 653 -7.04 -23.34 4.04
N THR A 654 -6.33 -22.49 4.78
CA THR A 654 -5.24 -21.66 4.26
C THR A 654 -3.94 -22.07 4.93
N LEU A 655 -2.89 -22.24 4.15
CA LEU A 655 -1.53 -22.48 4.62
C LEU A 655 -0.60 -21.45 4.00
N THR A 656 0.06 -20.66 4.83
CA THR A 656 1.17 -19.82 4.38
C THR A 656 2.48 -20.37 4.93
N TRP A 657 3.43 -20.63 4.03
CA TRP A 657 4.78 -21.07 4.40
C TRP A 657 5.79 -20.02 4.00
N TYR A 658 6.46 -19.47 5.00
CA TYR A 658 7.54 -18.48 4.85
C TYR A 658 8.89 -19.17 4.92
N GLY A 659 9.76 -18.86 3.95
CA GLY A 659 11.16 -19.22 3.95
C GLY A 659 11.95 -18.46 5.01
N LYS A 660 13.21 -18.81 5.15
CA LYS A 660 14.10 -18.10 6.06
C LYS A 660 14.21 -16.61 5.67
N GLN A 661 14.36 -15.75 6.68
CA GLN A 661 14.67 -14.33 6.50
C GLN A 661 16.07 -14.08 7.01
N VAL A 662 16.94 -13.60 6.13
CA VAL A 662 18.35 -13.35 6.43
C VAL A 662 18.52 -11.86 6.68
N PRO A 663 19.19 -11.44 7.78
CA PRO A 663 19.45 -10.04 8.06
C PRO A 663 20.41 -9.41 7.05
N LYS A 664 20.54 -8.09 7.09
CA LYS A 664 21.58 -7.38 6.33
C LYS A 664 22.96 -7.72 6.87
N LYS A 665 23.98 -7.63 6.01
CA LYS A 665 25.39 -7.92 6.36
C LYS A 665 26.08 -6.76 7.04
N TYR A 666 25.60 -5.55 6.79
CA TYR A 666 26.22 -4.32 7.29
C TYR A 666 25.21 -3.49 8.06
N ASP A 667 25.69 -2.84 9.13
CA ASP A 667 24.96 -1.82 9.84
C ASP A 667 24.85 -0.52 9.01
N TYR A 668 24.17 0.49 9.55
CA TYR A 668 24.01 1.76 8.86
C TYR A 668 25.34 2.54 8.71
N LYS A 669 26.37 2.22 9.48
CA LYS A 669 27.73 2.79 9.36
C LYS A 669 28.59 2.07 8.33
N GLY A 670 28.11 0.97 7.77
CA GLY A 670 28.86 0.13 6.85
C GLY A 670 29.78 -0.90 7.53
N ASN A 671 29.68 -1.06 8.85
CA ASN A 671 30.39 -2.11 9.57
C ASN A 671 29.68 -3.45 9.43
N ALA A 672 30.44 -4.56 9.37
CA ALA A 672 29.83 -5.88 9.39
C ALA A 672 29.06 -6.11 10.70
N VAL A 673 27.83 -6.61 10.58
CA VAL A 673 27.01 -6.96 11.75
C VAL A 673 27.57 -8.18 12.46
N THR A 674 27.40 -8.24 13.78
CA THR A 674 27.90 -9.32 14.63
C THR A 674 26.89 -9.70 15.70
N GLY A 675 27.11 -10.84 16.36
CA GLY A 675 26.22 -11.31 17.43
C GLY A 675 24.79 -11.56 16.96
N SER A 676 23.81 -11.25 17.78
CA SER A 676 22.38 -11.48 17.48
C SER A 676 21.85 -10.69 16.27
N ALA A 677 22.59 -9.67 15.78
CA ALA A 677 22.24 -9.00 14.53
C ALA A 677 22.42 -9.89 13.28
N THR A 678 23.12 -11.01 13.42
CA THR A 678 23.29 -12.02 12.36
C THR A 678 22.23 -13.12 12.40
N ASP A 679 21.35 -13.13 13.42
CA ASP A 679 20.35 -14.17 13.60
C ASP A 679 19.30 -14.10 12.48
N GLN A 680 18.93 -15.28 11.99
CA GLN A 680 17.99 -15.46 10.91
C GLN A 680 16.64 -15.89 11.48
N VAL A 681 15.54 -15.49 10.85
CA VAL A 681 14.25 -16.12 11.09
C VAL A 681 14.23 -17.45 10.35
N SER A 682 14.04 -18.55 11.09
CA SER A 682 13.88 -19.88 10.52
C SER A 682 12.57 -19.99 9.73
N PRO A 683 12.50 -20.86 8.69
CA PRO A 683 11.25 -21.12 8.00
C PRO A 683 10.13 -21.53 8.95
N TYR A 684 8.93 -21.03 8.71
CA TYR A 684 7.74 -21.37 9.48
C TYR A 684 6.47 -21.36 8.62
N SER A 685 5.43 -22.03 9.12
CA SER A 685 4.13 -22.05 8.46
C SER A 685 3.02 -21.60 9.43
N VAL A 686 2.00 -21.01 8.84
CA VAL A 686 0.77 -20.58 9.51
C VAL A 686 -0.40 -21.25 8.81
N LEU A 687 -1.22 -21.97 9.57
CA LEU A 687 -2.42 -22.64 9.08
C LEU A 687 -3.65 -21.94 9.62
N GLY A 688 -4.58 -21.61 8.75
CA GLY A 688 -5.91 -21.08 9.09
C GLY A 688 -7.02 -21.99 8.59
N MET A 689 -8.17 -21.93 9.23
CA MET A 689 -9.38 -22.63 8.82
C MET A 689 -10.59 -21.73 8.99
N SER A 690 -11.52 -21.77 8.04
CA SER A 690 -12.78 -21.04 8.13
C SER A 690 -13.94 -21.82 7.54
N GLY A 691 -15.15 -21.46 7.96
CA GLY A 691 -16.40 -21.89 7.38
C GLY A 691 -17.33 -20.71 7.15
N THR A 692 -17.90 -20.61 5.97
CA THR A 692 -18.92 -19.61 5.62
C THR A 692 -20.22 -20.33 5.40
N TYR A 693 -21.24 -19.93 6.15
CA TYR A 693 -22.60 -20.47 6.06
C TYR A 693 -23.54 -19.37 5.56
N ASP A 694 -24.17 -19.61 4.42
CA ASP A 694 -25.20 -18.73 3.85
C ASP A 694 -26.56 -19.11 4.46
N ILE A 695 -27.00 -18.34 5.47
CA ILE A 695 -28.30 -18.58 6.18
C ILE A 695 -29.46 -18.45 5.18
N ASN A 696 -29.34 -17.51 4.26
CA ASN A 696 -30.22 -17.29 3.12
C ASN A 696 -29.50 -16.44 2.07
N ALA A 697 -30.16 -16.06 0.98
CA ALA A 697 -29.60 -15.24 -0.08
C ALA A 697 -29.07 -13.88 0.39
N SER A 698 -29.61 -13.36 1.50
CA SER A 698 -29.27 -12.02 2.02
C SER A 698 -28.30 -12.03 3.21
N VAL A 699 -28.10 -13.16 3.88
CA VAL A 699 -27.35 -13.22 5.15
C VAL A 699 -26.35 -14.36 5.13
N SER A 700 -25.08 -14.05 5.37
CA SER A 700 -24.03 -15.03 5.55
C SER A 700 -23.22 -14.80 6.83
N VAL A 701 -22.72 -15.88 7.39
CA VAL A 701 -21.86 -15.87 8.58
C VAL A 701 -20.59 -16.64 8.25
N THR A 702 -19.43 -16.02 8.50
CA THR A 702 -18.12 -16.65 8.41
C THR A 702 -17.51 -16.76 9.80
N ALA A 703 -17.03 -17.92 10.19
CA ALA A 703 -16.28 -18.12 11.42
C ALA A 703 -15.00 -18.89 11.12
N GLY A 704 -13.93 -18.58 11.83
CA GLY A 704 -12.65 -19.23 11.56
C GLY A 704 -11.63 -19.04 12.67
N VAL A 705 -10.47 -19.64 12.43
CA VAL A 705 -9.28 -19.54 13.26
C VAL A 705 -8.06 -19.30 12.37
N ASP A 706 -7.34 -18.23 12.67
CA ASP A 706 -6.03 -17.98 12.09
C ASP A 706 -4.94 -18.57 12.98
N ASN A 707 -3.85 -19.02 12.34
CA ASN A 707 -2.69 -19.56 13.05
C ASN A 707 -3.06 -20.69 14.03
N LEU A 708 -3.74 -21.73 13.53
CA LEU A 708 -4.25 -22.85 14.32
C LEU A 708 -3.21 -23.49 15.25
N PHE A 709 -1.95 -23.52 14.85
CA PHE A 709 -0.85 -24.10 15.63
C PHE A 709 -0.15 -23.10 16.56
N ASP A 710 -0.69 -21.87 16.68
CA ASP A 710 -0.21 -20.83 17.59
C ASP A 710 1.28 -20.48 17.42
N LYS A 711 1.74 -20.39 16.16
CA LYS A 711 3.11 -20.00 15.86
C LYS A 711 3.30 -18.50 16.03
N ARG A 712 3.78 -18.05 17.17
CA ARG A 712 4.04 -16.65 17.47
C ARG A 712 5.44 -16.23 17.01
N HIS A 713 5.55 -14.99 16.56
CA HIS A 713 6.82 -14.32 16.31
C HIS A 713 6.92 -13.08 17.18
N PHE A 714 8.02 -12.98 17.88
CA PHE A 714 8.33 -11.87 18.78
C PHE A 714 9.42 -11.00 18.18
N ARG A 715 9.33 -9.73 18.47
CA ARG A 715 10.30 -8.76 18.04
C ARG A 715 11.50 -8.75 18.98
N GLU A 716 12.70 -8.85 18.45
CA GLU A 716 13.94 -8.72 19.24
C GLU A 716 14.49 -7.30 19.20
N GLY A 717 14.14 -6.52 18.20
CA GLY A 717 14.57 -5.15 17.98
C GLY A 717 13.88 -4.52 16.79
N ASN A 718 14.39 -3.40 16.29
CA ASN A 718 13.98 -2.85 15.01
C ASN A 718 14.91 -3.32 13.89
N ALA A 719 14.61 -2.94 12.65
CA ALA A 719 15.41 -3.36 11.49
C ALA A 719 16.87 -2.87 11.49
N GLN A 720 17.30 -2.11 12.47
CA GLN A 720 18.69 -1.62 12.61
C GLN A 720 19.33 -2.00 13.94
N THR A 721 18.54 -2.35 14.95
CA THR A 721 19.04 -2.70 16.26
C THR A 721 18.45 -4.01 16.72
N THR A 722 19.27 -5.03 16.83
CA THR A 722 18.95 -6.25 17.56
C THR A 722 19.72 -6.20 18.86
N GLY A 723 19.01 -6.39 19.97
CA GLY A 723 19.62 -6.35 21.28
C GLY A 723 19.89 -4.93 21.78
N ASN A 724 19.83 -4.76 23.07
CA ASN A 724 19.92 -3.47 23.70
C ASN A 724 20.84 -3.55 24.92
N THR A 725 22.12 -3.50 24.71
CA THR A 725 23.06 -3.34 25.81
C THR A 725 23.76 -1.99 25.71
N ARG A 726 23.46 -1.09 26.59
CA ARG A 726 24.13 0.21 26.67
C ARG A 726 25.53 0.13 27.30
N THR A 727 25.98 -1.00 27.75
CA THR A 727 27.39 -1.22 28.10
C THR A 727 28.27 -1.30 26.86
N GLY A 728 28.01 -0.40 25.89
CA GLY A 728 28.78 -0.17 24.69
C GLY A 728 28.29 -0.89 23.45
N ALA A 729 27.25 -1.66 23.49
CA ALA A 729 26.83 -2.39 22.30
C ALA A 729 25.33 -2.30 22.06
N TYR A 730 24.89 -1.17 21.51
CA TYR A 730 23.83 -1.25 20.55
C TYR A 730 24.36 -2.11 19.40
N LEU A 731 23.82 -3.30 19.21
CA LEU A 731 24.00 -4.06 18.00
C LEU A 731 23.20 -3.39 16.91
N TYR A 732 23.79 -2.41 16.24
CA TYR A 732 23.24 -1.72 15.10
C TYR A 732 23.31 -2.64 13.87
N GLY A 733 22.41 -3.56 13.78
CA GLY A 733 22.28 -4.42 12.62
C GLY A 733 20.86 -4.40 12.10
N ALA A 734 20.69 -4.72 10.86
CA ALA A 734 19.39 -4.98 10.30
C ALA A 734 18.97 -6.41 10.68
N GLY A 735 18.58 -6.62 11.94
CA GLY A 735 18.09 -7.91 12.39
C GLY A 735 16.86 -8.37 11.59
N ALA A 736 16.67 -9.68 11.51
CA ALA A 736 15.52 -10.26 10.82
C ALA A 736 14.27 -10.32 11.70
N ASN A 737 14.43 -10.46 13.02
CA ASN A 737 13.34 -10.51 14.00
C ASN A 737 12.82 -9.11 14.37
N THR A 738 12.19 -8.44 13.41
CA THR A 738 11.81 -7.02 13.53
C THR A 738 10.31 -6.79 13.68
N PHE A 739 9.50 -7.84 13.66
CA PHE A 739 8.04 -7.76 13.73
C PHE A 739 7.45 -8.74 14.72
N ASN A 740 6.32 -8.35 15.33
CA ASN A 740 5.43 -9.28 15.98
C ASN A 740 4.44 -9.86 14.96
N GLU A 741 4.23 -11.18 14.99
CA GLU A 741 3.13 -11.86 14.28
C GLU A 741 2.19 -12.47 15.31
N SER A 742 0.88 -12.38 15.02
CA SER A 742 -0.16 -12.90 15.94
C SER A 742 -0.07 -14.40 16.14
N GLY A 743 -0.37 -14.84 17.35
CA GLY A 743 -0.70 -16.20 17.68
C GLY A 743 -2.08 -16.61 17.19
N ARG A 744 -2.60 -17.72 17.73
CA ARG A 744 -3.94 -18.21 17.37
C ARG A 744 -5.00 -17.16 17.66
N THR A 745 -5.84 -16.90 16.64
CA THR A 745 -6.88 -15.87 16.71
C THR A 745 -8.17 -16.41 16.14
N TRP A 746 -9.23 -16.42 16.94
CA TRP A 746 -10.58 -16.78 16.52
C TRP A 746 -11.29 -15.56 15.96
N TYR A 747 -12.09 -15.73 14.91
CA TYR A 747 -12.85 -14.64 14.34
C TYR A 747 -14.23 -15.06 13.87
N MET A 748 -15.09 -14.07 13.75
CA MET A 748 -16.44 -14.19 13.22
C MET A 748 -16.80 -12.94 12.43
N SER A 749 -17.48 -13.12 11.30
CA SER A 749 -18.02 -12.04 10.49
C SER A 749 -19.47 -12.36 10.09
N VAL A 750 -20.31 -11.33 10.07
CA VAL A 750 -21.68 -11.40 9.57
C VAL A 750 -21.79 -10.41 8.43
N ASN A 751 -22.34 -10.84 7.30
CA ASN A 751 -22.56 -10.00 6.13
C ASN A 751 -24.04 -10.10 5.72
N THR A 752 -24.65 -8.95 5.46
CA THR A 752 -26.03 -8.87 4.96
C THR A 752 -26.08 -8.04 3.69
N ARG A 753 -26.97 -8.44 2.76
CA ARG A 753 -27.23 -7.72 1.51
C ARG A 753 -28.72 -7.79 1.17
N PHE A 754 -29.25 -6.78 0.51
CA PHE A 754 -30.61 -6.73 -0.04
C PHE A 754 -30.60 -5.99 -1.38
#